data_ed03402f1f51b3c1d929242e65b71a58
#
_entry.id   ed03402f1f51b3c1d929242e65b71a58
#
_cell.length_a   1.000
_cell.length_b   1.000
_cell.length_c   1.000
_cell.angle_alpha   90.00
_cell.angle_beta   90.00
_cell.angle_gamma   90.00
#
_symmetry.space_group_name_H-M   'P 1'
#
loop_
_entity.id
_entity.type
_entity.pdbx_description
1 polymer ?
#
loop_
_entity_poly.entity_id
_entity_poly.type
_entity_poly.pdbx_seq_one_letter_code
_entity_poly.pdbx_strand_id
1 'polypeptide(L)'
;DNIPLQVDENRQVNITMAVGAVTDSITVQAEAVQVETRSGSLKEVIDSARIAELPLNGRNPLQLQYLVAGSGGVVSAGQEQNDSVSINGSRPNTNNYTLDGADNHDPYFNTPSVFPNPDALEEFSLQTSVYSADRGRNAGAIMNAVTRSGTNTLHGTLFEFVRNEKFNARNFFANSVPPFKRNQFGGTLGGPIRRDKTFYFGSVQRTTERSTPGVLNPTVLTAEQRKGDWSNAGLRNPLKDPLGGTFPNNIIPASRLSQPAQKFLDAFVPLPNRPPNQYSYASQQKINDTQIVVKLDHMLRQSSRLSGRMLYNTNDNYQVANNSTLPGFLALIQYRNWSGAGTHTWVLSPRLVNNFTFSYNQIDRDQVPIVPGNKGWHDFGAGFVRAWPDDPLIGFDTNVAGYFQPQSRYPLHHYRKNFQFSESLSWTLGAHFLRVGGDIRRNVLNLQENFQTDPALVFQATFTGNSAADLLLGLPTRFTQIAPDSNRPRVTEIAAFVQDDWKVSRRLTLNLGLRWDPFFPFSDPDNRFAQVRFGQQSTVFPSAPLGYVFPGDRGVPAATYNNQINDWGPRFGFAFDPTGRGKFSIRGGYGIFYSQIRQQANNQISNNQPFSIKLEVQNPSGGLEKPYADTGNPFPFYAPRTPEQIRAYKFLLPLNVTQWNPDMRNAIAQQWNLTLQRELKGWVASAAYVGSKGNHLFVQNELNPAVYGAPGRTVDARRVYYPTFSSITDYSATGNSTYHSLQLTANRRMSRGLTVLANYTWSKFLDTGSGDGAVPQNPYDRNAEKAPSNQDIPHRLVTSFIYELPSLKGSSPIVRQIAGGWELNGIATANSATPFTVTSGRDNSGTAVNNDRPNVVGDWHLPSGRSKAEKIQQYFNIAAFAQNPPGTFGNAGRNILRGPFRYNFDIGAIKNFAVREGHRIQFRSEFFNILNHANLSNPNGNAANVNFGRILGAGNPRVIQLALKYQF
;
A
#
# COMPACT_ATOMS: atom_id res chain seq x y z
N ASP A 1 -16.36 19.98 -36.69
CA ASP A 1 -16.85 18.76 -36.02
C ASP A 1 -15.88 18.37 -34.92
N ASN A 2 -16.40 18.17 -33.68
CA ASN A 2 -15.58 17.85 -32.52
C ASN A 2 -15.09 16.40 -32.59
N ILE A 3 -13.79 16.20 -32.73
CA ILE A 3 -13.17 14.89 -32.64
C ILE A 3 -12.70 14.74 -31.18
N PRO A 4 -13.29 13.87 -30.36
CA PRO A 4 -12.85 13.66 -28.99
C PRO A 4 -11.47 12.96 -29.00
N LEU A 5 -10.49 13.53 -28.28
CA LEU A 5 -9.19 12.94 -28.04
C LEU A 5 -9.12 12.45 -26.59
N GLN A 6 -8.72 11.20 -26.41
CA GLN A 6 -8.46 10.63 -25.09
C GLN A 6 -7.02 10.92 -24.64
N VAL A 7 -6.80 10.92 -23.33
CA VAL A 7 -5.45 11.11 -22.77
C VAL A 7 -4.49 10.05 -23.29
N ASP A 8 -3.29 10.49 -23.65
CA ASP A 8 -2.26 9.68 -24.29
C ASP A 8 -2.70 9.01 -25.60
N GLU A 9 -3.79 9.44 -26.25
CA GLU A 9 -4.25 8.91 -27.53
C GLU A 9 -3.51 9.59 -28.70
N ASN A 10 -3.03 8.77 -29.62
CA ASN A 10 -2.51 9.23 -30.92
C ASN A 10 -3.48 8.82 -32.00
N ARG A 11 -4.59 9.59 -32.14
CA ARG A 11 -5.70 9.24 -33.01
C ARG A 11 -5.44 9.59 -34.48
N GLN A 12 -5.70 8.65 -35.38
CA GLN A 12 -5.71 8.90 -36.81
C GLN A 12 -7.14 9.22 -37.26
N VAL A 13 -7.34 10.38 -37.86
CA VAL A 13 -8.59 10.74 -38.55
C VAL A 13 -8.30 10.74 -40.05
N ASN A 14 -8.89 9.78 -40.76
CA ASN A 14 -8.82 9.75 -42.19
C ASN A 14 -10.07 10.50 -42.73
N ILE A 15 -9.87 11.64 -43.35
CA ILE A 15 -10.94 12.41 -43.98
C ILE A 15 -10.88 12.10 -45.46
N THR A 16 -11.91 11.45 -45.97
CA THR A 16 -12.09 11.28 -47.42
C THR A 16 -13.01 12.40 -47.91
N MET A 17 -12.47 13.31 -48.66
CA MET A 17 -13.26 14.36 -49.29
C MET A 17 -13.78 13.83 -50.63
N ALA A 18 -15.09 13.69 -50.78
CA ALA A 18 -15.70 13.50 -52.08
C ALA A 18 -15.82 14.85 -52.79
N VAL A 19 -15.55 14.87 -54.08
CA VAL A 19 -15.86 16.04 -54.91
C VAL A 19 -17.38 16.08 -55.12
N GLY A 20 -18.08 16.84 -54.30
CA GLY A 20 -19.53 16.96 -54.29
C GLY A 20 -19.99 18.37 -53.99
N ALA A 21 -21.26 18.69 -54.16
CA ALA A 21 -21.83 20.00 -54.01
C ALA A 21 -21.60 20.64 -52.61
N VAL A 22 -21.57 21.97 -52.52
CA VAL A 22 -21.25 22.81 -51.37
C VAL A 22 -22.19 22.62 -50.15
N THR A 23 -23.13 21.70 -50.18
CA THR A 23 -24.18 21.48 -49.15
C THR A 23 -24.06 20.14 -48.39
N ASP A 24 -23.06 19.29 -48.70
CA ASP A 24 -22.95 17.99 -48.04
C ASP A 24 -22.17 18.13 -46.72
N SER A 25 -22.87 17.96 -45.61
CA SER A 25 -22.26 17.82 -44.30
C SER A 25 -21.89 16.36 -44.03
N ILE A 26 -20.62 16.08 -43.81
CA ILE A 26 -20.14 14.77 -43.37
C ILE A 26 -20.16 14.74 -41.85
N THR A 27 -21.06 13.95 -41.27
CA THR A 27 -21.05 13.66 -39.83
C THR A 27 -20.05 12.52 -39.56
N VAL A 28 -18.89 12.81 -39.01
CA VAL A 28 -17.94 11.81 -38.51
C VAL A 28 -18.40 11.38 -37.13
N GLN A 29 -19.08 10.23 -37.02
CA GLN A 29 -19.36 9.62 -35.73
C GLN A 29 -18.09 8.91 -35.20
N ALA A 30 -17.46 9.52 -34.21
CA ALA A 30 -16.18 9.06 -33.64
C ALA A 30 -16.34 8.20 -32.38
N GLU A 31 -17.46 7.50 -32.19
CA GLU A 31 -17.81 6.76 -30.98
C GLU A 31 -17.34 5.30 -30.93
N ALA A 32 -16.77 4.74 -32.00
CA ALA A 32 -16.33 3.35 -32.02
C ALA A 32 -14.99 3.16 -31.31
N VAL A 33 -14.84 2.08 -30.52
CA VAL A 33 -13.53 1.60 -30.07
C VAL A 33 -12.67 1.35 -31.31
N GLN A 34 -11.52 2.01 -31.37
CA GLN A 34 -10.60 1.84 -32.51
C GLN A 34 -9.50 0.85 -32.13
N VAL A 35 -9.06 0.07 -33.14
CA VAL A 35 -7.88 -0.76 -33.06
C VAL A 35 -6.65 0.16 -33.00
N GLU A 36 -5.77 -0.05 -32.00
CA GLU A 36 -4.52 0.70 -31.88
C GLU A 36 -3.54 0.27 -32.98
N THR A 37 -3.09 1.21 -33.82
CA THR A 37 -2.24 0.94 -34.97
C THR A 37 -0.93 1.74 -34.97
N ARG A 38 -0.63 2.46 -33.88
CA ARG A 38 0.53 3.38 -33.81
C ARG A 38 1.49 3.12 -32.67
N SER A 39 1.06 2.40 -31.62
CA SER A 39 1.89 2.16 -30.44
C SER A 39 1.98 0.68 -30.10
N GLY A 40 3.20 0.22 -29.78
CA GLY A 40 3.45 -1.10 -29.23
C GLY A 40 3.08 -1.25 -27.76
N SER A 41 2.74 -0.14 -27.07
CA SER A 41 2.39 -0.16 -25.65
C SER A 41 1.02 -0.77 -25.39
N LEU A 42 0.84 -1.38 -24.20
CA LEU A 42 -0.45 -1.81 -23.71
C LEU A 42 -1.07 -0.72 -22.84
N LYS A 43 -2.26 -0.28 -23.22
CA LYS A 43 -2.96 0.82 -22.58
C LYS A 43 -4.45 0.52 -22.50
N GLU A 44 -5.09 0.86 -21.37
CA GLU A 44 -6.53 0.91 -21.20
C GLU A 44 -6.95 2.29 -20.75
N VAL A 45 -8.01 2.82 -21.35
CA VAL A 45 -8.61 4.10 -21.00
C VAL A 45 -10.02 3.87 -20.48
N ILE A 46 -10.30 4.41 -19.31
CA ILE A 46 -11.61 4.36 -18.66
C ILE A 46 -12.19 5.77 -18.73
N ASP A 47 -13.23 5.92 -19.52
CA ASP A 47 -13.90 7.19 -19.79
C ASP A 47 -14.76 7.69 -18.63
N SER A 48 -15.20 8.93 -18.70
CA SER A 48 -15.98 9.59 -17.65
C SER A 48 -17.29 8.85 -17.32
N ALA A 49 -17.92 8.19 -18.30
CA ALA A 49 -19.14 7.43 -18.07
C ALA A 49 -18.85 6.21 -17.17
N ARG A 50 -17.81 5.43 -17.48
CA ARG A 50 -17.40 4.30 -16.64
C ARG A 50 -16.93 4.73 -15.25
N ILE A 51 -16.21 5.86 -15.13
CA ILE A 51 -15.76 6.41 -13.84
C ILE A 51 -16.96 6.80 -12.97
N ALA A 52 -17.98 7.44 -13.57
CA ALA A 52 -19.13 7.97 -12.85
C ALA A 52 -20.19 6.92 -12.53
N GLU A 53 -20.36 5.91 -13.40
CA GLU A 53 -21.52 5.00 -13.33
C GLU A 53 -21.19 3.64 -12.71
N LEU A 54 -19.94 3.12 -12.83
CA LEU A 54 -19.57 1.84 -12.21
C LEU A 54 -19.69 1.89 -10.68
N PRO A 55 -20.13 0.78 -10.04
CA PRO A 55 -20.23 0.70 -8.58
C PRO A 55 -18.85 0.61 -7.94
N LEU A 56 -18.31 1.74 -7.50
CA LEU A 56 -17.02 1.84 -6.82
C LEU A 56 -17.24 1.85 -5.30
N ASN A 57 -16.75 0.84 -4.61
CA ASN A 57 -16.93 0.72 -3.16
C ASN A 57 -16.21 1.87 -2.43
N GLY A 58 -17.01 2.73 -1.78
CA GLY A 58 -16.50 3.95 -1.13
C GLY A 58 -16.11 5.07 -2.10
N ARG A 59 -16.52 5.00 -3.37
CA ARG A 59 -16.24 5.99 -4.43
C ARG A 59 -14.73 6.24 -4.65
N ASN A 60 -13.92 5.21 -4.50
CA ASN A 60 -12.48 5.29 -4.70
C ASN A 60 -12.12 5.02 -6.17
N PRO A 61 -11.66 6.02 -6.96
CA PRO A 61 -11.34 5.84 -8.36
C PRO A 61 -10.13 4.92 -8.60
N LEU A 62 -9.27 4.71 -7.60
CA LEU A 62 -8.17 3.77 -7.71
C LEU A 62 -8.63 2.31 -7.89
N GLN A 63 -9.89 1.99 -7.58
CA GLN A 63 -10.45 0.67 -7.87
C GLN A 63 -10.54 0.37 -9.37
N LEU A 64 -10.55 1.38 -10.23
CA LEU A 64 -10.54 1.22 -11.67
C LEU A 64 -9.29 0.50 -12.20
N GLN A 65 -8.17 0.56 -11.47
CA GLN A 65 -6.94 -0.17 -11.80
C GLN A 65 -7.14 -1.70 -11.78
N TYR A 66 -8.15 -2.20 -11.05
CA TYR A 66 -8.46 -3.62 -11.01
C TYR A 66 -9.22 -4.11 -12.23
N LEU A 67 -9.74 -3.22 -13.08
CA LEU A 67 -10.45 -3.57 -14.31
C LEU A 67 -9.51 -4.01 -15.43
N VAL A 68 -8.20 -3.75 -15.32
CA VAL A 68 -7.24 -3.93 -16.40
C VAL A 68 -6.64 -5.33 -16.41
N ALA A 69 -6.33 -5.86 -17.58
CA ALA A 69 -5.63 -7.12 -17.73
C ALA A 69 -4.24 -7.07 -17.07
N GLY A 70 -3.79 -8.18 -16.49
CA GLY A 70 -2.50 -8.27 -15.79
C GLY A 70 -2.48 -7.64 -14.40
N SER A 71 -3.57 -7.01 -13.95
CA SER A 71 -3.68 -6.53 -12.56
C SER A 71 -3.78 -7.70 -11.58
N GLY A 72 -2.99 -7.65 -10.51
CA GLY A 72 -2.93 -8.68 -9.46
C GLY A 72 -3.71 -8.32 -8.20
N GLY A 73 -3.47 -9.07 -7.13
CA GLY A 73 -4.11 -8.83 -5.83
C GLY A 73 -3.68 -7.52 -5.17
N VAL A 74 -4.55 -7.01 -4.32
CA VAL A 74 -4.26 -5.88 -3.46
C VAL A 74 -3.19 -6.29 -2.45
N VAL A 75 -2.14 -5.52 -2.35
CA VAL A 75 -1.28 -5.54 -1.16
C VAL A 75 -1.49 -4.20 -0.48
N SER A 76 -2.15 -4.23 0.67
CA SER A 76 -2.12 -3.09 1.56
C SER A 76 -0.65 -2.82 1.91
N ALA A 77 -0.07 -1.75 1.42
CA ALA A 77 1.28 -1.35 1.76
C ALA A 77 1.27 -0.72 3.15
N GLY A 78 1.19 -1.58 4.19
CA GLY A 78 1.32 -1.14 5.57
C GLY A 78 0.16 -0.27 6.09
N GLN A 79 0.47 0.62 6.98
CA GLN A 79 -0.48 1.37 7.82
C GLN A 79 -1.19 2.55 7.11
N GLU A 80 -0.86 2.85 5.87
CA GLU A 80 -1.45 3.95 5.11
C GLU A 80 -2.37 3.43 4.00
N GLN A 81 -3.50 4.09 3.82
CA GLN A 81 -4.61 3.68 2.94
C GLN A 81 -4.25 3.88 1.48
N ASN A 82 -3.45 3.00 0.90
CA ASN A 82 -3.12 3.16 -0.49
C ASN A 82 -3.37 1.87 -1.24
N ASP A 83 -4.37 1.89 -2.11
CA ASP A 83 -4.74 0.81 -3.02
C ASP A 83 -3.69 0.65 -4.11
N SER A 84 -2.53 0.11 -3.75
CA SER A 84 -1.50 -0.25 -4.71
C SER A 84 -1.73 -1.66 -5.23
N VAL A 85 -1.56 -1.86 -6.53
CA VAL A 85 -1.80 -3.13 -7.22
C VAL A 85 -0.54 -3.61 -7.93
N SER A 86 -0.32 -4.91 -7.91
CA SER A 86 0.68 -5.55 -8.79
C SER A 86 0.16 -5.60 -10.21
N ILE A 87 0.93 -5.15 -11.19
CA ILE A 87 0.56 -5.17 -12.60
C ILE A 87 1.70 -5.83 -13.39
N ASN A 88 1.37 -6.85 -14.18
CA ASN A 88 2.31 -7.58 -15.04
C ASN A 88 3.58 -8.04 -14.30
N GLY A 89 3.43 -8.58 -13.08
CA GLY A 89 4.54 -9.08 -12.28
C GLY A 89 5.40 -8.00 -11.62
N SER A 90 4.92 -6.76 -11.56
CA SER A 90 5.56 -5.70 -10.77
C SER A 90 5.20 -5.82 -9.29
N ARG A 91 6.02 -5.25 -8.40
CA ARG A 91 5.62 -5.03 -7.01
C ARG A 91 4.59 -3.90 -6.94
N PRO A 92 3.63 -3.93 -5.99
CA PRO A 92 2.60 -2.89 -5.89
C PRO A 92 3.14 -1.46 -5.76
N ASN A 93 4.27 -1.29 -5.09
CA ASN A 93 4.94 0.00 -4.87
C ASN A 93 5.88 0.43 -6.01
N THR A 94 5.74 -0.14 -7.21
CA THR A 94 6.54 0.23 -8.38
C THR A 94 5.72 0.86 -9.51
N ASN A 95 4.45 1.19 -9.26
CA ASN A 95 3.62 1.93 -10.21
C ASN A 95 3.87 3.44 -10.09
N ASN A 96 3.69 4.16 -11.18
CA ASN A 96 3.73 5.62 -11.19
C ASN A 96 2.30 6.18 -11.26
N TYR A 97 2.03 7.23 -10.50
CA TYR A 97 0.73 7.87 -10.39
C TYR A 97 0.83 9.34 -10.77
N THR A 98 0.01 9.75 -11.73
CA THR A 98 -0.05 11.15 -12.16
C THR A 98 -1.49 11.68 -12.16
N LEU A 99 -1.65 12.98 -11.94
CA LEU A 99 -2.91 13.69 -12.01
C LEU A 99 -2.73 14.92 -12.92
N ASP A 100 -3.48 14.98 -14.01
CA ASP A 100 -3.28 15.96 -15.10
C ASP A 100 -1.85 15.95 -15.67
N GLY A 101 -1.21 14.75 -15.72
CA GLY A 101 0.15 14.58 -16.20
C GLY A 101 1.26 14.94 -15.22
N ALA A 102 0.94 15.57 -14.10
CA ALA A 102 1.86 15.92 -13.02
C ALA A 102 1.98 14.79 -11.98
N ASP A 103 3.11 14.71 -11.30
CA ASP A 103 3.35 13.70 -10.26
C ASP A 103 2.29 13.79 -9.14
N ASN A 104 1.72 12.65 -8.76
CA ASN A 104 0.70 12.56 -7.70
C ASN A 104 0.94 11.33 -6.81
N HIS A 105 2.13 11.26 -6.25
CA HIS A 105 2.60 10.09 -5.57
C HIS A 105 3.26 10.44 -4.23
N ASP A 106 3.15 9.55 -3.26
CA ASP A 106 3.82 9.63 -1.97
C ASP A 106 5.21 8.98 -2.07
N PRO A 107 6.31 9.74 -2.00
CA PRO A 107 7.65 9.19 -2.12
C PRO A 107 8.06 8.30 -0.93
N TYR A 108 7.40 8.42 0.21
CA TYR A 108 7.73 7.64 1.40
C TYR A 108 7.41 6.16 1.22
N PHE A 109 6.20 5.84 0.73
CA PHE A 109 5.77 4.47 0.47
C PHE A 109 5.87 4.06 -1.01
N ASN A 110 6.11 5.00 -1.89
CA ASN A 110 6.04 4.82 -3.34
C ASN A 110 4.65 4.36 -3.80
N THR A 111 3.62 5.03 -3.32
CA THR A 111 2.20 4.72 -3.50
C THR A 111 1.43 5.95 -3.99
N PRO A 112 0.17 5.81 -4.48
CA PRO A 112 -0.58 6.99 -4.90
C PRO A 112 -0.82 7.96 -3.74
N SER A 113 -0.75 9.25 -4.01
CA SER A 113 -1.30 10.29 -3.15
C SER A 113 -2.84 10.33 -3.32
N VAL A 114 -3.48 11.37 -2.79
CA VAL A 114 -4.93 11.51 -2.89
C VAL A 114 -5.35 11.74 -4.34
N PHE A 115 -6.37 11.00 -4.80
CA PHE A 115 -7.05 11.23 -6.07
C PHE A 115 -8.39 11.94 -5.86
N PRO A 116 -8.82 12.80 -6.78
CA PRO A 116 -10.14 13.41 -6.77
C PRO A 116 -11.26 12.38 -6.74
N ASN A 117 -12.41 12.74 -6.19
CA ASN A 117 -13.61 11.91 -6.26
C ASN A 117 -14.05 11.66 -7.73
N PRO A 118 -14.81 10.58 -8.02
CA PRO A 118 -15.17 10.20 -9.39
C PRO A 118 -15.87 11.29 -10.21
N ASP A 119 -16.67 12.15 -9.56
CA ASP A 119 -17.39 13.23 -10.26
C ASP A 119 -16.47 14.37 -10.70
N ALA A 120 -15.27 14.48 -10.13
CA ALA A 120 -14.25 15.45 -10.50
C ALA A 120 -13.27 14.93 -11.59
N LEU A 121 -13.39 13.65 -12.00
CA LEU A 121 -12.53 13.05 -13.01
C LEU A 121 -13.22 13.00 -14.37
N GLU A 122 -12.47 13.30 -15.41
CA GLU A 122 -12.88 13.17 -16.81
C GLU A 122 -12.44 11.84 -17.39
N GLU A 123 -11.21 11.44 -17.08
CA GLU A 123 -10.59 10.28 -17.68
C GLU A 123 -9.58 9.63 -16.74
N PHE A 124 -9.42 8.31 -16.86
CA PHE A 124 -8.47 7.51 -16.13
C PHE A 124 -7.77 6.56 -17.10
N SER A 125 -6.46 6.72 -17.29
CA SER A 125 -5.68 5.87 -18.20
C SER A 125 -4.65 5.04 -17.44
N LEU A 126 -4.43 3.81 -17.90
CA LEU A 126 -3.45 2.89 -17.36
C LEU A 126 -2.61 2.30 -18.48
N GLN A 127 -1.30 2.55 -18.44
CA GLN A 127 -0.32 1.95 -19.34
C GLN A 127 0.40 0.83 -18.60
N THR A 128 0.30 -0.39 -19.10
CA THR A 128 0.69 -1.59 -18.33
C THR A 128 1.96 -2.28 -18.84
N SER A 129 2.44 -1.95 -20.04
CA SER A 129 3.65 -2.54 -20.62
C SER A 129 4.24 -1.66 -21.71
N VAL A 130 5.56 -1.59 -21.78
CA VAL A 130 6.39 -0.95 -22.83
C VAL A 130 5.91 0.47 -23.17
N TYR A 131 5.71 1.30 -22.16
CA TYR A 131 5.34 2.71 -22.35
C TYR A 131 6.50 3.54 -22.88
N SER A 132 6.17 4.68 -23.53
CA SER A 132 7.13 5.55 -24.20
C SER A 132 8.15 6.21 -23.27
N ALA A 133 9.27 6.72 -23.83
CA ALA A 133 10.42 7.22 -23.04
C ALA A 133 10.13 8.51 -22.25
N ASP A 134 9.08 9.26 -22.61
CA ASP A 134 8.61 10.42 -21.81
C ASP A 134 8.04 10.02 -20.43
N ARG A 135 7.82 8.74 -20.21
CA ARG A 135 7.36 8.18 -18.94
C ARG A 135 8.43 7.35 -18.26
N GLY A 136 8.60 7.49 -16.94
CA GLY A 136 9.65 6.77 -16.20
C GLY A 136 9.46 6.82 -14.70
N ARG A 137 10.55 6.80 -13.94
CA ARG A 137 10.68 6.77 -12.50
C ARG A 137 10.32 5.43 -11.85
N ASN A 138 9.31 4.74 -12.33
CA ASN A 138 8.86 3.46 -11.79
C ASN A 138 8.79 2.42 -12.92
N ALA A 139 9.06 1.17 -12.58
CA ALA A 139 9.14 0.05 -13.53
C ALA A 139 7.83 -0.77 -13.63
N GLY A 140 6.79 -0.38 -12.89
CA GLY A 140 5.44 -0.96 -12.97
C GLY A 140 4.58 -0.29 -14.03
N ALA A 141 3.28 -0.17 -13.76
CA ALA A 141 2.37 0.55 -14.65
C ALA A 141 2.39 2.06 -14.40
N ILE A 142 1.94 2.82 -15.39
CA ILE A 142 1.70 4.25 -15.27
C ILE A 142 0.20 4.51 -15.27
N MET A 143 -0.24 5.16 -14.22
CA MET A 143 -1.62 5.55 -14.00
C MET A 143 -1.73 7.06 -14.10
N ASN A 144 -2.59 7.55 -14.99
CA ASN A 144 -2.85 8.97 -15.14
C ASN A 144 -4.36 9.22 -15.05
N ALA A 145 -4.76 10.07 -14.13
CA ALA A 145 -6.12 10.58 -14.05
C ALA A 145 -6.16 12.04 -14.52
N VAL A 146 -7.23 12.43 -15.15
CA VAL A 146 -7.45 13.80 -15.63
C VAL A 146 -8.66 14.38 -14.95
N THR A 147 -8.51 15.57 -14.39
CA THR A 147 -9.61 16.31 -13.77
C THR A 147 -10.48 16.98 -14.81
N ARG A 148 -11.78 17.09 -14.55
CA ARG A 148 -12.70 17.85 -15.39
C ARG A 148 -12.28 19.31 -15.52
N SER A 149 -12.70 19.93 -16.61
CA SER A 149 -12.51 21.35 -16.90
C SER A 149 -13.87 22.03 -17.07
N GLY A 150 -13.92 23.33 -16.90
CA GLY A 150 -15.07 24.15 -17.30
C GLY A 150 -15.23 24.19 -18.82
N THR A 151 -16.45 24.46 -19.27
CA THR A 151 -16.82 24.63 -20.68
C THR A 151 -17.53 25.96 -20.89
N ASN A 152 -17.95 26.24 -22.11
CA ASN A 152 -18.78 27.44 -22.41
C ASN A 152 -20.19 27.37 -21.83
N THR A 153 -20.64 26.21 -21.37
CA THR A 153 -21.94 26.00 -20.71
C THR A 153 -21.70 25.72 -19.22
N LEU A 154 -22.55 26.28 -18.38
CA LEU A 154 -22.56 25.96 -16.95
C LEU A 154 -23.04 24.52 -16.76
N HIS A 155 -22.30 23.72 -15.99
CA HIS A 155 -22.63 22.35 -15.68
C HIS A 155 -22.17 21.99 -14.28
N GLY A 156 -22.86 21.04 -13.66
CA GLY A 156 -22.50 20.62 -12.32
C GLY A 156 -23.26 19.41 -11.83
N THR A 157 -22.86 18.94 -10.67
CA THR A 157 -23.51 17.83 -9.96
C THR A 157 -23.64 18.16 -8.48
N LEU A 158 -24.74 17.72 -7.87
CA LEU A 158 -24.87 17.60 -6.42
C LEU A 158 -25.15 16.13 -6.11
N PHE A 159 -24.56 15.60 -5.05
CA PHE A 159 -24.71 14.19 -4.72
C PHE A 159 -24.69 13.92 -3.22
N GLU A 160 -25.43 12.87 -2.84
CA GLU A 160 -25.38 12.23 -1.53
C GLU A 160 -25.35 10.72 -1.70
N PHE A 161 -24.39 10.04 -1.06
CA PHE A 161 -24.25 8.58 -0.98
C PHE A 161 -24.34 8.15 0.47
N VAL A 162 -25.22 7.21 0.77
CA VAL A 162 -25.52 6.74 2.13
C VAL A 162 -25.29 5.25 2.24
N ARG A 163 -24.59 4.84 3.28
CA ARG A 163 -24.47 3.43 3.72
C ARG A 163 -24.87 3.31 5.19
N ASN A 164 -25.62 2.25 5.47
CA ASN A 164 -26.04 1.96 6.84
C ASN A 164 -25.98 0.44 7.08
N GLU A 165 -25.58 0.03 8.29
CA GLU A 165 -25.51 -1.38 8.69
C GLU A 165 -26.83 -2.12 8.52
N LYS A 166 -27.98 -1.44 8.61
CA LYS A 166 -29.31 -2.05 8.45
C LYS A 166 -29.53 -2.68 7.08
N PHE A 167 -28.78 -2.24 6.07
CA PHE A 167 -28.82 -2.78 4.70
C PHE A 167 -27.72 -3.80 4.45
N ASN A 168 -26.75 -3.96 5.35
CA ASN A 168 -25.61 -4.84 5.18
C ASN A 168 -25.93 -6.27 5.63
N ALA A 169 -25.36 -7.27 4.96
CA ALA A 169 -25.32 -8.63 5.46
C ALA A 169 -24.28 -8.80 6.56
N ARG A 170 -24.42 -9.85 7.37
CA ARG A 170 -23.46 -10.25 8.39
C ARG A 170 -22.24 -10.92 7.77
N ASN A 171 -21.04 -10.59 8.22
CA ASN A 171 -19.82 -11.31 7.82
C ASN A 171 -19.90 -12.77 8.27
N PHE A 172 -19.36 -13.68 7.47
CA PHE A 172 -19.45 -15.12 7.69
C PHE A 172 -18.96 -15.55 9.09
N PHE A 173 -17.90 -14.95 9.59
CA PHE A 173 -17.31 -15.26 10.91
C PHE A 173 -17.81 -14.37 12.05
N ALA A 174 -18.58 -13.34 11.76
CA ALA A 174 -19.10 -12.45 12.80
C ALA A 174 -20.40 -13.01 13.41
N ASN A 175 -20.67 -12.68 14.68
CA ASN A 175 -21.92 -13.07 15.37
C ASN A 175 -23.09 -12.15 15.01
N SER A 176 -22.82 -10.89 14.66
CA SER A 176 -23.82 -9.87 14.31
C SER A 176 -23.28 -8.94 13.24
N VAL A 177 -24.16 -8.10 12.67
CA VAL A 177 -23.75 -6.99 11.81
C VAL A 177 -23.23 -5.86 12.69
N PRO A 178 -21.96 -5.44 12.53
CA PRO A 178 -21.43 -4.34 13.34
C PRO A 178 -22.05 -2.99 12.93
N PRO A 179 -22.24 -2.05 13.86
CA PRO A 179 -22.71 -0.70 13.57
C PRO A 179 -21.84 0.00 12.52
N PHE A 180 -22.48 0.56 11.50
CA PHE A 180 -21.82 1.25 10.41
C PHE A 180 -22.73 2.32 9.79
N LYS A 181 -22.25 3.56 9.73
CA LYS A 181 -22.92 4.67 9.03
C LYS A 181 -21.87 5.45 8.25
N ARG A 182 -22.10 5.64 6.95
CA ARG A 182 -21.26 6.49 6.09
C ARG A 182 -22.16 7.38 5.24
N ASN A 183 -21.82 8.67 5.21
CA ASN A 183 -22.39 9.65 4.29
C ASN A 183 -21.25 10.27 3.50
N GLN A 184 -21.42 10.37 2.17
CA GLN A 184 -20.50 11.02 1.26
C GLN A 184 -21.31 11.99 0.39
N PHE A 185 -21.16 13.27 0.64
CA PHE A 185 -21.93 14.31 -0.05
C PHE A 185 -21.03 15.39 -0.59
N GLY A 186 -21.53 16.08 -1.60
CA GLY A 186 -20.77 17.13 -2.24
C GLY A 186 -21.35 17.56 -3.56
N GLY A 187 -20.51 18.21 -4.35
CA GLY A 187 -20.90 18.66 -5.66
C GLY A 187 -19.73 19.15 -6.51
N THR A 188 -20.04 19.35 -7.78
CA THR A 188 -19.11 19.92 -8.76
C THR A 188 -19.78 21.07 -9.49
N LEU A 189 -18.99 22.04 -9.94
CA LEU A 189 -19.44 23.14 -10.75
C LEU A 189 -18.37 23.54 -11.74
N GLY A 190 -18.72 23.66 -13.02
CA GLY A 190 -17.83 24.10 -14.09
C GLY A 190 -18.51 25.04 -15.05
N GLY A 191 -17.76 25.99 -15.61
CA GLY A 191 -18.28 26.92 -16.55
C GLY A 191 -17.25 27.97 -17.02
N PRO A 192 -17.67 28.96 -17.84
CA PRO A 192 -16.79 30.01 -18.31
C PRO A 192 -16.74 31.16 -17.30
N ILE A 193 -15.53 31.67 -17.00
CA ILE A 193 -15.33 33.04 -16.48
C ILE A 193 -15.39 34.00 -17.65
N ARG A 194 -14.77 33.65 -18.77
CA ARG A 194 -14.86 34.34 -20.05
C ARG A 194 -15.00 33.30 -21.15
N ARG A 195 -16.11 33.36 -21.89
CA ARG A 195 -16.38 32.42 -23.00
C ARG A 195 -15.17 32.30 -23.95
N ASP A 196 -14.90 31.10 -24.41
CA ASP A 196 -13.82 30.72 -25.33
C ASP A 196 -12.40 31.05 -24.82
N LYS A 197 -12.25 31.57 -23.58
CA LYS A 197 -10.96 32.06 -23.10
C LYS A 197 -10.58 31.54 -21.71
N THR A 198 -11.48 31.65 -20.72
CA THR A 198 -11.15 31.31 -19.33
C THR A 198 -12.26 30.47 -18.72
N PHE A 199 -11.88 29.33 -18.21
CA PHE A 199 -12.81 28.36 -17.65
C PHE A 199 -12.40 28.00 -16.23
N TYR A 200 -13.39 27.68 -15.41
CA TYR A 200 -13.19 27.17 -14.07
C TYR A 200 -13.90 25.84 -13.88
N PHE A 201 -13.37 25.02 -13.00
CA PHE A 201 -14.02 23.83 -12.47
C PHE A 201 -13.72 23.74 -10.98
N GLY A 202 -14.71 23.41 -10.18
CA GLY A 202 -14.62 23.19 -8.75
C GLY A 202 -15.33 21.91 -8.33
N SER A 203 -14.78 21.21 -7.34
CA SER A 203 -15.40 20.04 -6.71
C SER A 203 -15.15 20.08 -5.21
N VAL A 204 -16.19 19.74 -4.43
CA VAL A 204 -16.10 19.55 -2.98
C VAL A 204 -16.77 18.22 -2.65
N GLN A 205 -16.11 17.40 -1.82
CA GLN A 205 -16.70 16.20 -1.21
C GLN A 205 -16.39 16.15 0.27
N ARG A 206 -17.41 15.81 1.07
CA ARG A 206 -17.27 15.48 2.48
C ARG A 206 -17.67 14.03 2.70
N THR A 207 -16.85 13.28 3.43
CA THR A 207 -17.15 11.93 3.90
C THR A 207 -17.18 11.93 5.43
N THR A 208 -18.25 11.38 5.99
CA THR A 208 -18.33 11.08 7.42
C THR A 208 -18.62 9.61 7.62
N GLU A 209 -17.79 8.93 8.40
CA GLU A 209 -18.01 7.52 8.76
C GLU A 209 -17.98 7.35 10.26
N ARG A 210 -18.89 6.52 10.73
CA ARG A 210 -18.97 6.05 12.12
C ARG A 210 -19.15 4.54 12.05
N SER A 211 -18.17 3.81 12.58
CA SER A 211 -18.14 2.35 12.50
C SER A 211 -17.65 1.74 13.81
N THR A 212 -18.02 0.49 14.02
CA THR A 212 -17.55 -0.31 15.15
C THR A 212 -17.01 -1.61 14.55
N PRO A 213 -15.67 -1.84 14.55
CA PRO A 213 -15.08 -2.98 13.84
C PRO A 213 -15.50 -4.34 14.39
N GLY A 214 -15.91 -4.40 15.65
CA GLY A 214 -16.36 -5.62 16.32
C GLY A 214 -16.43 -5.43 17.83
N VAL A 215 -16.97 -6.45 18.50
CA VAL A 215 -16.95 -6.54 19.96
C VAL A 215 -15.67 -7.27 20.37
N LEU A 216 -14.92 -6.67 21.29
CA LEU A 216 -13.75 -7.27 21.91
C LEU A 216 -14.14 -7.87 23.27
N ASN A 217 -13.53 -9.00 23.62
CA ASN A 217 -13.80 -9.73 24.86
C ASN A 217 -12.48 -10.16 25.50
N PRO A 218 -11.59 -9.23 25.92
CA PRO A 218 -10.38 -9.59 26.62
C PRO A 218 -10.71 -10.27 27.95
N THR A 219 -9.82 -11.18 28.35
CA THR A 219 -9.79 -11.70 29.71
C THR A 219 -9.22 -10.62 30.61
N VAL A 220 -9.88 -10.29 31.71
CA VAL A 220 -9.41 -9.31 32.71
C VAL A 220 -9.40 -9.91 34.10
N LEU A 221 -8.68 -9.29 35.04
CA LEU A 221 -8.60 -9.78 36.42
C LEU A 221 -9.88 -9.47 37.19
N THR A 222 -10.39 -10.43 37.95
CA THR A 222 -11.46 -10.21 38.92
C THR A 222 -10.98 -9.38 40.11
N ALA A 223 -11.88 -8.90 40.94
CA ALA A 223 -11.53 -8.12 42.13
C ALA A 223 -10.64 -8.90 43.11
N GLU A 224 -10.88 -10.21 43.23
CA GLU A 224 -10.08 -11.13 44.07
C GLU A 224 -8.67 -11.32 43.47
N GLN A 225 -8.58 -11.60 42.16
CA GLN A 225 -7.30 -11.77 41.49
C GLN A 225 -6.43 -10.52 41.60
N ARG A 226 -7.00 -9.31 41.49
CA ARG A 226 -6.24 -8.07 41.71
C ARG A 226 -5.63 -7.95 43.10
N LYS A 227 -6.29 -8.53 44.12
CA LYS A 227 -5.76 -8.59 45.48
C LYS A 227 -4.78 -9.74 45.72
N GLY A 228 -4.45 -10.51 44.69
CA GLY A 228 -3.54 -11.65 44.78
C GLY A 228 -4.20 -12.99 45.01
N ASP A 229 -5.54 -13.07 45.16
CA ASP A 229 -6.25 -14.34 45.42
C ASP A 229 -6.62 -15.03 44.07
N TRP A 230 -5.93 -16.13 43.81
CA TRP A 230 -6.15 -16.98 42.64
C TRP A 230 -6.69 -18.36 43.03
N SER A 231 -7.12 -18.55 44.26
CA SER A 231 -7.59 -19.86 44.80
C SER A 231 -8.72 -20.46 43.97
N ASN A 232 -9.63 -19.61 43.46
CA ASN A 232 -10.79 -20.00 42.65
C ASN A 232 -10.61 -19.77 41.13
N ALA A 233 -9.38 -19.53 40.66
CA ALA A 233 -9.12 -19.16 39.28
C ALA A 233 -9.10 -20.34 38.30
N GLY A 234 -9.28 -21.59 38.77
CA GLY A 234 -9.24 -22.78 37.93
C GLY A 234 -7.89 -22.98 37.21
N LEU A 235 -6.80 -22.64 37.87
CA LEU A 235 -5.46 -22.76 37.28
C LEU A 235 -5.11 -24.24 37.03
N ARG A 236 -4.52 -24.51 35.86
CA ARG A 236 -4.05 -25.86 35.50
C ARG A 236 -2.90 -26.34 36.39
N ASN A 237 -2.01 -25.40 36.79
CA ASN A 237 -0.88 -25.65 37.67
C ASN A 237 -0.87 -24.57 38.79
N PRO A 238 -0.35 -24.91 39.99
CA PRO A 238 -0.17 -23.94 41.05
C PRO A 238 0.74 -22.77 40.61
N LEU A 239 0.46 -21.57 41.13
CA LEU A 239 1.31 -20.40 40.91
C LEU A 239 2.69 -20.64 41.56
N LYS A 240 3.74 -20.56 40.77
CA LYS A 240 5.13 -20.61 41.25
C LYS A 240 5.47 -19.32 42.00
N ASP A 241 6.19 -19.43 43.07
CA ASP A 241 6.84 -18.27 43.71
C ASP A 241 8.24 -18.06 43.08
N PRO A 242 8.53 -16.89 42.51
CA PRO A 242 9.86 -16.58 41.97
C PRO A 242 11.00 -16.70 42.99
N LEU A 243 10.69 -16.65 44.27
CA LEU A 243 11.66 -16.84 45.35
C LEU A 243 11.86 -18.32 45.72
N GLY A 244 11.11 -19.22 45.13
CA GLY A 244 11.19 -20.67 45.34
C GLY A 244 9.86 -21.31 45.78
N GLY A 245 9.56 -22.49 45.26
CA GLY A 245 8.33 -23.22 45.51
C GLY A 245 7.08 -22.66 44.81
N THR A 246 5.95 -22.71 45.50
CA THR A 246 4.66 -22.26 44.98
C THR A 246 3.95 -21.39 46.04
N PHE A 247 3.12 -20.45 45.60
CA PHE A 247 2.28 -19.68 46.52
C PHE A 247 1.22 -20.59 47.20
N PRO A 248 1.15 -20.65 48.55
CA PRO A 248 0.16 -21.43 49.25
C PRO A 248 -1.26 -21.05 48.80
N ASN A 249 -2.07 -22.04 48.49
CA ASN A 249 -3.46 -21.86 47.99
C ASN A 249 -3.57 -20.95 46.77
N ASN A 250 -2.50 -20.76 46.02
CA ASN A 250 -2.41 -19.77 44.91
C ASN A 250 -2.72 -18.33 45.35
N ILE A 251 -2.34 -17.95 46.58
CA ILE A 251 -2.53 -16.58 47.10
C ILE A 251 -1.20 -15.88 47.17
N ILE A 252 -1.07 -14.78 46.38
CA ILE A 252 0.06 -13.87 46.43
C ILE A 252 -0.12 -12.90 47.61
N PRO A 253 0.82 -12.87 48.58
CA PRO A 253 0.69 -11.93 49.72
C PRO A 253 0.61 -10.47 49.27
N ALA A 254 -0.22 -9.66 49.91
CA ALA A 254 -0.41 -8.24 49.55
C ALA A 254 0.91 -7.44 49.58
N SER A 255 1.85 -7.80 50.47
CA SER A 255 3.20 -7.18 50.54
C SER A 255 4.10 -7.46 49.32
N ARG A 256 3.72 -8.44 48.50
CA ARG A 256 4.46 -8.83 47.28
C ARG A 256 3.88 -8.18 46.03
N LEU A 257 2.71 -7.54 46.12
CA LEU A 257 2.07 -6.91 44.97
C LEU A 257 2.78 -5.62 44.61
N SER A 258 3.14 -5.47 43.32
CA SER A 258 3.76 -4.26 42.76
C SER A 258 2.77 -3.11 42.77
N GLN A 259 3.14 -2.02 43.44
CA GLN A 259 2.30 -0.81 43.48
C GLN A 259 2.08 -0.17 42.11
N PRO A 260 3.09 -0.06 41.22
CA PRO A 260 2.87 0.39 39.84
C PRO A 260 1.84 -0.46 39.10
N ALA A 261 1.90 -1.81 39.23
CA ALA A 261 0.96 -2.70 38.59
C ALA A 261 -0.46 -2.52 39.13
N GLN A 262 -0.65 -2.32 40.44
CA GLN A 262 -1.96 -2.05 41.04
C GLN A 262 -2.57 -0.75 40.50
N LYS A 263 -1.81 0.34 40.50
CA LYS A 263 -2.25 1.64 39.94
C LYS A 263 -2.59 1.57 38.46
N PHE A 264 -1.83 0.80 37.68
CA PHE A 264 -2.09 0.53 36.28
C PHE A 264 -3.42 -0.22 36.10
N LEU A 265 -3.66 -1.28 36.88
CA LEU A 265 -4.91 -2.05 36.83
C LEU A 265 -6.13 -1.19 37.18
N ASP A 266 -6.01 -0.36 38.21
CA ASP A 266 -7.09 0.53 38.65
C ASP A 266 -7.42 1.62 37.61
N ALA A 267 -6.40 2.13 36.93
CA ALA A 267 -6.55 3.20 35.95
C ALA A 267 -7.08 2.70 34.59
N PHE A 268 -6.64 1.53 34.14
CA PHE A 268 -6.81 1.14 32.74
C PHE A 268 -7.56 -0.17 32.52
N VAL A 269 -7.60 -1.06 33.48
CA VAL A 269 -8.20 -2.38 33.31
C VAL A 269 -9.57 -2.43 34.01
N PRO A 270 -10.69 -2.51 33.28
CA PRO A 270 -12.01 -2.61 33.89
C PRO A 270 -12.17 -3.97 34.60
N LEU A 271 -13.13 -4.04 35.55
CA LEU A 271 -13.58 -5.31 36.10
C LEU A 271 -14.39 -6.09 35.06
N PRO A 272 -14.45 -7.45 35.16
CA PRO A 272 -15.25 -8.24 34.23
C PRO A 272 -16.72 -7.81 34.21
N ASN A 273 -17.31 -7.71 33.04
CA ASN A 273 -18.75 -7.50 32.84
C ASN A 273 -19.44 -8.73 32.22
N ARG A 274 -18.66 -9.81 31.96
CA ARG A 274 -19.12 -11.05 31.38
C ARG A 274 -18.37 -12.24 32.04
N PRO A 275 -19.13 -13.25 32.53
CA PRO A 275 -18.53 -14.44 33.14
C PRO A 275 -17.63 -15.22 32.18
N PRO A 276 -16.59 -15.94 32.68
CA PRO A 276 -16.16 -15.89 34.09
C PRO A 276 -15.30 -14.66 34.40
N ASN A 277 -14.54 -14.11 33.45
CA ASN A 277 -13.56 -13.03 33.66
C ASN A 277 -13.28 -12.23 32.37
N GLN A 278 -14.31 -12.06 31.53
CA GLN A 278 -14.19 -11.27 30.30
C GLN A 278 -14.75 -9.86 30.48
N TYR A 279 -14.16 -8.91 29.75
CA TYR A 279 -14.73 -7.57 29.59
C TYR A 279 -15.18 -7.37 28.15
N SER A 280 -16.49 -7.31 27.94
CA SER A 280 -17.07 -7.13 26.60
C SER A 280 -17.30 -5.66 26.31
N TYR A 281 -16.73 -5.15 25.23
CA TYR A 281 -16.92 -3.78 24.78
C TYR A 281 -16.76 -3.64 23.26
N ALA A 282 -17.25 -2.52 22.71
CA ALA A 282 -17.12 -2.15 21.31
C ALA A 282 -16.54 -0.74 21.21
N SER A 283 -15.49 -0.59 20.46
CA SER A 283 -14.85 0.71 20.26
C SER A 283 -15.27 1.35 18.95
N GLN A 284 -15.73 2.59 19.02
CA GLN A 284 -16.17 3.34 17.84
C GLN A 284 -14.99 3.93 17.09
N GLN A 285 -14.97 3.74 15.78
CA GLN A 285 -14.10 4.45 14.83
C GLN A 285 -14.85 5.62 14.19
N LYS A 286 -14.11 6.69 13.86
CA LYS A 286 -14.66 7.88 13.23
C LYS A 286 -13.72 8.33 12.13
N ILE A 287 -14.24 8.50 10.91
CA ILE A 287 -13.50 9.12 9.80
C ILE A 287 -14.26 10.38 9.38
N ASN A 288 -13.51 11.47 9.27
CA ASN A 288 -13.98 12.70 8.68
C ASN A 288 -12.98 13.09 7.58
N ASP A 289 -13.43 13.08 6.34
CA ASP A 289 -12.63 13.40 5.17
C ASP A 289 -13.26 14.55 4.40
N THR A 290 -12.46 15.51 3.97
CA THR A 290 -12.90 16.61 3.11
C THR A 290 -11.92 16.77 1.96
N GLN A 291 -12.45 16.83 0.75
CA GLN A 291 -11.67 17.01 -0.46
C GLN A 291 -12.19 18.20 -1.24
N ILE A 292 -11.29 19.06 -1.69
CA ILE A 292 -11.55 20.23 -2.52
C ILE A 292 -10.65 20.17 -3.74
N VAL A 293 -11.23 20.34 -4.92
CA VAL A 293 -10.49 20.47 -6.19
C VAL A 293 -10.89 21.76 -6.84
N VAL A 294 -9.91 22.52 -7.32
CA VAL A 294 -10.12 23.73 -8.14
C VAL A 294 -9.21 23.65 -9.35
N LYS A 295 -9.77 23.92 -10.53
CA LYS A 295 -9.01 23.99 -11.78
C LYS A 295 -9.38 25.24 -12.54
N LEU A 296 -8.39 25.88 -13.13
CA LEU A 296 -8.51 27.05 -13.98
C LEU A 296 -7.77 26.80 -15.29
N ASP A 297 -8.46 27.05 -16.39
CA ASP A 297 -7.90 26.95 -17.73
C ASP A 297 -7.99 28.32 -18.40
N HIS A 298 -6.88 28.79 -18.97
CA HIS A 298 -6.82 30.09 -19.61
C HIS A 298 -6.08 30.06 -20.96
N MET A 299 -6.76 30.49 -21.99
CA MET A 299 -6.15 30.68 -23.31
C MET A 299 -5.49 32.08 -23.36
N LEU A 300 -4.15 32.09 -23.19
CA LEU A 300 -3.37 33.33 -23.30
C LEU A 300 -3.46 33.88 -24.73
N ARG A 301 -3.30 32.98 -25.70
CA ARG A 301 -3.44 33.19 -27.16
C ARG A 301 -4.05 31.89 -27.72
N GLN A 302 -4.47 31.89 -28.99
CA GLN A 302 -4.96 30.70 -29.68
C GLN A 302 -3.91 29.55 -29.68
N SER A 303 -2.63 29.92 -29.66
CA SER A 303 -1.50 28.96 -29.63
C SER A 303 -0.93 28.73 -28.22
N SER A 304 -1.50 29.28 -27.15
CA SER A 304 -0.90 29.20 -25.81
C SER A 304 -1.95 29.09 -24.73
N ARG A 305 -1.93 27.97 -23.97
CA ARG A 305 -2.85 27.67 -22.88
C ARG A 305 -2.10 27.49 -21.57
N LEU A 306 -2.64 28.07 -20.51
CA LEU A 306 -2.27 27.80 -19.13
C LEU A 306 -3.38 26.99 -18.46
N SER A 307 -3.01 25.93 -17.75
CA SER A 307 -3.91 25.14 -16.90
C SER A 307 -3.32 25.05 -15.51
N GLY A 308 -4.10 25.42 -14.50
CA GLY A 308 -3.70 25.32 -13.09
C GLY A 308 -4.71 24.50 -12.30
N ARG A 309 -4.23 23.55 -11.48
CA ARG A 309 -5.06 22.73 -10.59
C ARG A 309 -4.53 22.79 -9.17
N MET A 310 -5.44 22.84 -8.21
CA MET A 310 -5.18 22.63 -6.78
C MET A 310 -6.12 21.54 -6.26
N LEU A 311 -5.60 20.59 -5.52
CA LEU A 311 -6.33 19.63 -4.70
C LEU A 311 -5.90 19.80 -3.26
N TYR A 312 -6.87 19.94 -2.37
CA TYR A 312 -6.68 19.94 -0.92
C TYR A 312 -7.53 18.83 -0.31
N ASN A 313 -6.92 18.05 0.59
CA ASN A 313 -7.62 17.01 1.31
C ASN A 313 -7.24 17.02 2.79
N THR A 314 -8.26 16.90 3.64
CA THR A 314 -8.09 16.63 5.06
C THR A 314 -8.76 15.31 5.42
N ASN A 315 -8.08 14.49 6.22
CA ASN A 315 -8.64 13.24 6.73
C ASN A 315 -8.28 13.12 8.22
N ASP A 316 -9.29 13.06 9.08
CA ASP A 316 -9.16 12.77 10.50
C ASP A 316 -9.75 11.39 10.77
N ASN A 317 -8.90 10.43 11.13
CA ASN A 317 -9.28 9.05 11.36
C ASN A 317 -8.99 8.63 12.81
N TYR A 318 -10.04 8.53 13.61
CA TYR A 318 -9.99 7.96 14.96
C TYR A 318 -10.18 6.45 14.86
N GLN A 319 -9.16 5.70 15.24
CA GLN A 319 -9.20 4.24 15.15
C GLN A 319 -8.66 3.57 16.41
N VAL A 320 -9.11 2.35 16.66
CA VAL A 320 -8.50 1.47 17.66
C VAL A 320 -7.09 1.14 17.21
N ALA A 321 -6.12 1.20 18.12
CA ALA A 321 -4.77 0.74 17.79
C ALA A 321 -4.78 -0.76 17.47
N ASN A 322 -3.97 -1.19 16.50
CA ASN A 322 -4.08 -2.50 15.83
C ASN A 322 -4.23 -3.72 16.76
N ASN A 323 -3.58 -3.69 17.91
CA ASN A 323 -3.57 -4.82 18.87
C ASN A 323 -4.22 -4.48 20.21
N SER A 324 -4.82 -3.28 20.37
CA SER A 324 -5.43 -2.91 21.64
C SER A 324 -6.67 -3.75 21.91
N THR A 325 -6.71 -4.33 23.10
CA THR A 325 -7.85 -5.12 23.58
C THR A 325 -8.56 -4.47 24.75
N LEU A 326 -8.15 -3.27 25.18
CA LEU A 326 -8.80 -2.50 26.25
C LEU A 326 -9.43 -1.20 25.72
N PRO A 327 -10.53 -0.73 26.31
CA PRO A 327 -11.18 0.51 25.92
C PRO A 327 -10.29 1.75 26.19
N GLY A 328 -10.52 2.81 25.40
CA GLY A 328 -9.84 4.10 25.57
C GLY A 328 -8.47 4.22 24.89
N PHE A 329 -7.88 3.13 24.44
CA PHE A 329 -6.61 3.14 23.70
C PHE A 329 -6.86 3.25 22.22
N LEU A 330 -6.67 4.45 21.67
CA LEU A 330 -6.95 4.79 20.27
C LEU A 330 -5.76 5.50 19.64
N ALA A 331 -5.89 5.81 18.37
CA ALA A 331 -5.06 6.79 17.67
C ALA A 331 -5.92 7.73 16.83
N LEU A 332 -5.55 8.98 16.80
CA LEU A 332 -6.01 9.92 15.81
C LEU A 332 -4.92 10.04 14.73
N ILE A 333 -5.25 9.61 13.52
CA ILE A 333 -4.38 9.80 12.36
C ILE A 333 -4.97 10.94 11.54
N GLN A 334 -4.16 11.99 11.32
CA GLN A 334 -4.55 13.19 10.61
C GLN A 334 -3.70 13.32 9.36
N TYR A 335 -4.36 13.55 8.22
CA TYR A 335 -3.70 13.92 6.98
C TYR A 335 -4.13 15.32 6.56
N ARG A 336 -3.15 16.09 6.05
CA ARG A 336 -3.35 17.39 5.42
C ARG A 336 -2.53 17.37 4.13
N ASN A 337 -3.24 17.13 3.01
CA ASN A 337 -2.60 16.91 1.72
C ASN A 337 -2.86 18.09 0.79
N TRP A 338 -1.82 18.58 0.13
CA TRP A 338 -1.87 19.57 -0.91
C TRP A 338 -1.27 18.99 -2.19
N SER A 339 -1.94 19.15 -3.32
CA SER A 339 -1.40 18.81 -4.63
C SER A 339 -1.74 19.93 -5.60
N GLY A 340 -0.71 20.63 -6.06
CA GLY A 340 -0.83 21.71 -7.04
C GLY A 340 -0.08 21.36 -8.32
N ALA A 341 -0.63 21.72 -9.48
CA ALA A 341 0.06 21.62 -10.76
C ALA A 341 -0.30 22.80 -11.66
N GLY A 342 0.68 23.30 -12.38
CA GLY A 342 0.54 24.29 -13.43
C GLY A 342 1.18 23.81 -14.72
N THR A 343 0.44 23.79 -15.82
CA THR A 343 0.91 23.37 -17.14
C THR A 343 0.75 24.48 -18.14
N HIS A 344 1.82 24.78 -18.87
CA HIS A 344 1.82 25.65 -20.02
C HIS A 344 2.01 24.83 -21.29
N THR A 345 0.99 24.84 -22.15
CA THR A 345 1.06 24.24 -23.50
C THR A 345 1.20 25.36 -24.51
N TRP A 346 2.28 25.33 -25.29
CA TRP A 346 2.55 26.33 -26.32
C TRP A 346 2.77 25.69 -27.69
N VAL A 347 1.87 25.97 -28.61
CA VAL A 347 1.97 25.62 -30.03
C VAL A 347 2.86 26.66 -30.71
N LEU A 348 4.16 26.37 -30.79
CA LEU A 348 5.17 27.26 -31.37
C LEU A 348 5.02 27.34 -32.89
N SER A 349 4.59 26.24 -33.53
CA SER A 349 4.24 26.16 -34.93
C SER A 349 3.28 24.97 -35.13
N PRO A 350 2.63 24.80 -36.29
CA PRO A 350 1.79 23.62 -36.58
C PRO A 350 2.50 22.26 -36.43
N ARG A 351 3.83 22.27 -36.35
CA ARG A 351 4.68 21.06 -36.22
C ARG A 351 5.44 20.98 -34.89
N LEU A 352 5.36 22.01 -34.04
CA LEU A 352 6.19 22.11 -32.85
C LEU A 352 5.35 22.56 -31.67
N VAL A 353 5.24 21.71 -30.64
CA VAL A 353 4.50 21.97 -29.41
C VAL A 353 5.43 21.81 -28.22
N ASN A 354 5.39 22.76 -27.33
CA ASN A 354 6.09 22.76 -26.05
C ASN A 354 5.11 22.56 -24.91
N ASN A 355 5.43 21.68 -23.95
CA ASN A 355 4.70 21.49 -22.71
C ASN A 355 5.65 21.62 -21.53
N PHE A 356 5.42 22.62 -20.70
CA PHE A 356 6.09 22.77 -19.41
C PHE A 356 5.10 22.51 -18.28
N THR A 357 5.50 21.71 -17.29
CA THR A 357 4.70 21.43 -16.11
C THR A 357 5.51 21.64 -14.84
N PHE A 358 4.97 22.40 -13.92
CA PHE A 358 5.42 22.50 -12.55
C PHE A 358 4.40 21.82 -11.63
N SER A 359 4.84 21.01 -10.68
CA SER A 359 3.96 20.51 -9.63
C SER A 359 4.59 20.58 -8.24
N TYR A 360 3.71 20.71 -7.26
CA TYR A 360 4.02 20.67 -5.84
C TYR A 360 3.04 19.76 -5.13
N ASN A 361 3.57 18.77 -4.39
CA ASN A 361 2.78 17.92 -3.52
C ASN A 361 3.33 18.01 -2.09
N GLN A 362 2.41 18.09 -1.14
CA GLN A 362 2.73 18.02 0.29
C GLN A 362 1.77 17.04 0.96
N ILE A 363 2.34 16.14 1.76
CA ILE A 363 1.61 15.20 2.59
C ILE A 363 2.08 15.41 4.02
N ASP A 364 1.22 15.98 4.84
CA ASP A 364 1.44 16.11 6.27
C ASP A 364 0.62 15.03 6.97
N ARG A 365 1.31 14.19 7.74
CA ARG A 365 0.69 13.10 8.50
C ARG A 365 1.11 13.19 9.96
N ASP A 366 0.12 13.41 10.80
CA ASP A 366 0.25 13.35 12.24
C ASP A 366 -0.43 12.10 12.80
N GLN A 367 0.19 11.44 13.74
CA GLN A 367 -0.39 10.35 14.50
C GLN A 367 -0.31 10.69 15.99
N VAL A 368 -1.47 10.93 16.55
CA VAL A 368 -1.62 11.28 17.96
C VAL A 368 -2.13 10.06 18.73
N PRO A 369 -1.34 9.47 19.61
CA PRO A 369 -1.81 8.43 20.52
C PRO A 369 -2.88 8.98 21.44
N ILE A 370 -3.91 8.18 21.72
CA ILE A 370 -4.93 8.50 22.71
C ILE A 370 -4.82 7.42 23.78
N VAL A 371 -4.35 7.83 24.95
CA VAL A 371 -4.21 7.02 26.15
C VAL A 371 -5.08 7.64 27.24
N PRO A 372 -5.88 6.88 28.01
CA PRO A 372 -6.70 7.45 29.07
C PRO A 372 -5.86 8.26 30.07
N GLY A 373 -6.24 9.52 30.25
CA GLY A 373 -5.52 10.46 31.14
C GLY A 373 -4.09 10.83 30.68
N ASN A 374 -3.66 10.44 29.47
CA ASN A 374 -2.30 10.61 28.93
C ASN A 374 -1.21 10.16 29.93
N LYS A 375 -1.36 8.95 30.51
CA LYS A 375 -0.50 8.38 31.55
C LYS A 375 0.33 7.22 31.02
N GLY A 376 1.63 7.20 31.35
CA GLY A 376 2.57 6.11 31.12
C GLY A 376 2.93 5.34 32.38
N TRP A 377 3.80 4.35 32.28
CA TRP A 377 4.24 3.54 33.42
C TRP A 377 4.93 4.36 34.52
N HIS A 378 5.64 5.43 34.16
CA HIS A 378 6.29 6.35 35.13
C HIS A 378 5.24 7.06 36.01
N ASP A 379 4.04 7.37 35.49
CA ASP A 379 2.96 8.01 36.27
C ASP A 379 2.33 7.06 37.31
N PHE A 380 2.50 5.77 37.15
CA PHE A 380 2.08 4.76 38.13
C PHE A 380 3.16 4.46 39.17
N GLY A 381 4.34 5.09 39.06
CA GLY A 381 5.46 4.91 39.98
C GLY A 381 6.43 3.80 39.56
N ALA A 382 6.35 3.28 38.37
CA ALA A 382 7.41 2.44 37.83
C ALA A 382 8.68 3.25 37.58
N GLY A 383 9.85 2.61 37.72
CA GLY A 383 11.16 3.28 37.59
C GLY A 383 11.59 3.62 36.18
N PHE A 384 10.68 3.65 35.20
CA PHE A 384 10.99 4.01 33.84
C PHE A 384 11.18 5.52 33.69
N VAL A 385 12.16 5.91 32.89
CA VAL A 385 12.40 7.28 32.45
C VAL A 385 11.96 7.40 31.00
N ARG A 386 11.21 8.45 30.66
CA ARG A 386 10.81 8.68 29.27
C ARG A 386 12.04 8.91 28.40
N ALA A 387 12.11 8.19 27.27
CA ALA A 387 13.24 8.35 26.34
C ALA A 387 13.25 9.72 25.66
N TRP A 388 12.06 10.35 25.54
CA TRP A 388 11.88 11.69 24.96
C TRP A 388 10.88 12.50 25.79
N PRO A 389 11.32 13.16 26.88
CA PRO A 389 10.44 13.94 27.76
C PRO A 389 9.87 15.20 27.09
N ASP A 390 10.50 15.71 26.00
CA ASP A 390 10.05 16.92 25.30
C ASP A 390 8.74 16.71 24.52
N ASP A 391 8.34 15.45 24.23
CA ASP A 391 7.04 15.16 23.65
C ASP A 391 5.99 15.02 24.76
N PRO A 392 4.92 15.84 24.76
CA PRO A 392 3.88 15.73 25.77
C PRO A 392 2.99 14.47 25.60
N LEU A 393 3.02 13.84 24.42
CA LEU A 393 2.20 12.68 24.12
C LEU A 393 2.87 11.39 24.61
N ILE A 394 2.06 10.47 25.10
CA ILE A 394 2.50 9.17 25.61
C ILE A 394 2.04 8.07 24.67
N GLY A 395 2.99 7.26 24.22
CA GLY A 395 2.73 5.97 23.59
C GLY A 395 2.58 4.90 24.67
N PHE A 396 1.63 3.98 24.54
CA PHE A 396 1.43 2.91 25.48
C PHE A 396 1.40 1.56 24.79
N ASP A 397 2.19 0.61 25.29
CA ASP A 397 2.20 -0.78 24.80
C ASP A 397 2.53 -1.74 25.94
N THR A 398 1.55 -2.54 26.34
CA THR A 398 1.72 -3.55 27.38
C THR A 398 0.94 -4.80 27.01
N ASN A 399 1.64 -5.91 26.84
CA ASN A 399 1.04 -7.20 26.52
C ASN A 399 1.06 -8.14 27.74
N VAL A 400 -0.10 -8.47 28.25
CA VAL A 400 -0.30 -9.51 29.26
C VAL A 400 -0.88 -10.74 28.55
N ALA A 401 -0.01 -11.66 28.17
CA ALA A 401 -0.33 -12.77 27.28
C ALA A 401 -1.50 -13.62 27.79
N GLY A 402 -2.50 -13.84 26.94
CA GLY A 402 -3.72 -14.57 27.30
C GLY A 402 -4.76 -13.77 28.08
N TYR A 403 -4.48 -12.54 28.41
CA TYR A 403 -5.39 -11.64 29.14
C TYR A 403 -5.77 -10.41 28.29
N PHE A 404 -4.94 -9.39 28.29
CA PHE A 404 -5.23 -8.13 27.62
C PHE A 404 -3.96 -7.45 27.12
N GLN A 405 -4.16 -6.55 26.16
CA GLN A 405 -3.10 -5.70 25.62
C GLN A 405 -3.63 -4.26 25.45
N PRO A 406 -3.46 -3.35 26.43
CA PRO A 406 -3.60 -1.94 26.18
C PRO A 406 -2.47 -1.48 25.25
N GLN A 407 -2.84 -1.00 24.08
CA GLN A 407 -1.90 -0.47 23.13
C GLN A 407 -2.48 0.78 22.48
N SER A 408 -1.75 1.90 22.52
CA SER A 408 -1.97 3.05 21.66
C SER A 408 -0.99 2.98 20.49
N ARG A 409 -1.19 3.84 19.49
CA ARG A 409 -0.09 4.14 18.58
C ARG A 409 0.93 5.05 19.29
N TYR A 410 2.07 5.28 18.63
CA TYR A 410 3.11 6.21 19.09
C TYR A 410 2.94 7.57 18.41
N PRO A 411 3.44 8.66 19.00
CA PRO A 411 3.51 9.96 18.34
C PRO A 411 4.34 9.88 17.06
N LEU A 412 3.80 10.49 15.98
CA LEU A 412 4.49 10.52 14.71
C LEU A 412 4.13 11.80 13.96
N HIS A 413 5.15 12.46 13.37
CA HIS A 413 5.01 13.65 12.56
C HIS A 413 5.79 13.49 11.27
N HIS A 414 5.12 13.40 10.14
CA HIS A 414 5.73 13.25 8.83
C HIS A 414 5.34 14.40 7.92
N TYR A 415 6.31 15.22 7.51
CA TYR A 415 6.16 16.27 6.52
C TYR A 415 6.90 15.86 5.26
N ARG A 416 6.17 15.57 4.20
CA ARG A 416 6.68 15.06 2.93
C ARG A 416 6.35 16.05 1.83
N LYS A 417 7.35 16.55 1.13
CA LYS A 417 7.19 17.50 0.02
C LYS A 417 7.88 16.98 -1.22
N ASN A 418 7.23 17.18 -2.35
CA ASN A 418 7.75 16.85 -3.67
C ASN A 418 7.57 18.05 -4.60
N PHE A 419 8.61 18.45 -5.28
CA PHE A 419 8.61 19.46 -6.33
C PHE A 419 9.00 18.78 -7.63
N GLN A 420 8.28 19.03 -8.71
CA GLN A 420 8.62 18.54 -10.04
C GLN A 420 8.62 19.69 -11.05
N PHE A 421 9.63 19.70 -11.90
CA PHE A 421 9.71 20.49 -13.12
C PHE A 421 9.86 19.50 -14.29
N SER A 422 8.96 19.56 -15.26
CA SER A 422 8.95 18.68 -16.41
C SER A 422 8.81 19.51 -17.68
N GLU A 423 9.62 19.19 -18.67
CA GLU A 423 9.67 19.86 -19.96
C GLU A 423 9.62 18.83 -21.09
N SER A 424 8.78 19.06 -22.08
CA SER A 424 8.75 18.23 -23.27
C SER A 424 8.45 19.03 -24.53
N LEU A 425 9.27 18.83 -25.54
CA LEU A 425 9.14 19.38 -26.88
C LEU A 425 8.71 18.27 -27.83
N SER A 426 7.57 18.44 -28.49
CA SER A 426 7.04 17.52 -29.49
C SER A 426 7.16 18.12 -30.89
N TRP A 427 7.82 17.42 -31.81
CA TRP A 427 8.13 17.91 -33.14
C TRP A 427 7.75 16.92 -34.24
N THR A 428 6.89 17.33 -35.16
CA THR A 428 6.52 16.54 -36.34
C THR A 428 7.45 16.86 -37.53
N LEU A 429 8.25 15.88 -37.93
CA LEU A 429 9.24 15.95 -39.02
C LEU A 429 8.90 14.92 -40.12
N GLY A 430 7.99 15.26 -40.99
CA GLY A 430 7.54 14.34 -42.07
C GLY A 430 6.92 13.06 -41.47
N ALA A 431 7.58 11.92 -41.58
CA ALA A 431 7.12 10.64 -41.07
C ALA A 431 7.50 10.40 -39.60
N HIS A 432 8.26 11.30 -38.99
CA HIS A 432 8.74 11.20 -37.63
C HIS A 432 7.95 12.11 -36.69
N PHE A 433 7.58 11.59 -35.53
CA PHE A 433 7.04 12.37 -34.42
C PHE A 433 8.00 12.27 -33.24
N LEU A 434 8.90 13.24 -33.17
CA LEU A 434 9.97 13.31 -32.19
C LEU A 434 9.49 14.01 -30.91
N ARG A 435 9.77 13.40 -29.74
CA ARG A 435 9.58 14.02 -28.42
C ARG A 435 10.92 14.00 -27.69
N VAL A 436 11.34 15.15 -27.18
CA VAL A 436 12.55 15.31 -26.38
C VAL A 436 12.21 16.06 -25.12
N GLY A 437 12.77 15.67 -23.99
CA GLY A 437 12.48 16.34 -22.75
C GLY A 437 13.18 15.74 -21.55
N GLY A 438 12.72 16.18 -20.38
CA GLY A 438 13.23 15.69 -19.11
C GLY A 438 12.38 16.13 -17.94
N ASP A 439 12.70 15.60 -16.79
CA ASP A 439 12.09 16.01 -15.53
C ASP A 439 13.12 16.04 -14.39
N ILE A 440 12.91 16.97 -13.47
CA ILE A 440 13.66 17.09 -12.22
C ILE A 440 12.66 17.07 -11.09
N ARG A 441 12.87 16.16 -10.10
CA ARG A 441 12.08 16.08 -8.90
C ARG A 441 12.96 16.26 -7.68
N ARG A 442 12.46 17.01 -6.70
CA ARG A 442 13.10 17.18 -5.40
C ARG A 442 12.16 16.70 -4.31
N ASN A 443 12.51 15.59 -3.66
CA ASN A 443 11.80 15.06 -2.51
C ASN A 443 12.47 15.56 -1.23
N VAL A 444 11.66 16.14 -0.34
CA VAL A 444 12.09 16.71 0.94
C VAL A 444 11.20 16.12 2.04
N LEU A 445 11.75 15.25 2.87
CA LEU A 445 11.03 14.62 3.94
C LEU A 445 11.61 15.10 5.29
N ASN A 446 10.72 15.35 6.24
CA ASN A 446 11.06 15.53 7.65
C ASN A 446 10.20 14.53 8.42
N LEU A 447 10.85 13.54 8.99
CA LEU A 447 10.20 12.39 9.61
C LEU A 447 10.61 12.35 11.08
N GLN A 448 9.62 12.27 11.97
CA GLN A 448 9.82 12.04 13.39
C GLN A 448 8.90 10.91 13.82
N GLU A 449 9.47 9.87 14.37
CA GLU A 449 8.74 8.72 14.89
C GLU A 449 9.20 8.45 16.33
N ASN A 450 8.29 8.61 17.29
CA ASN A 450 8.56 8.36 18.70
C ASN A 450 8.10 6.92 19.07
N PHE A 451 8.53 5.93 18.24
CA PHE A 451 8.19 4.54 18.44
C PHE A 451 8.83 3.99 19.71
N GLN A 452 8.01 3.48 20.64
CA GLN A 452 8.45 2.90 21.93
C GLN A 452 9.37 3.83 22.75
N THR A 453 9.18 5.15 22.65
CA THR A 453 9.87 6.12 23.55
C THR A 453 9.39 5.98 24.99
N ASP A 454 8.16 5.56 25.20
CA ASP A 454 7.65 4.98 26.44
C ASP A 454 7.81 3.45 26.35
N PRO A 455 8.06 2.74 27.48
CA PRO A 455 8.44 1.33 27.44
C PRO A 455 7.31 0.43 26.94
N ALA A 456 7.65 -0.48 26.05
CA ALA A 456 6.78 -1.59 25.66
C ALA A 456 7.07 -2.78 26.56
N LEU A 457 6.06 -3.25 27.31
CA LEU A 457 6.18 -4.32 28.30
C LEU A 457 5.50 -5.60 27.82
N VAL A 458 6.11 -6.74 28.16
CA VAL A 458 5.57 -8.05 27.86
C VAL A 458 5.62 -8.93 29.11
N PHE A 459 4.48 -9.54 29.47
CA PHE A 459 4.32 -10.52 30.54
C PHE A 459 3.87 -11.86 29.92
N GLN A 460 4.67 -12.92 30.05
CA GLN A 460 4.46 -14.21 29.35
C GLN A 460 4.43 -15.44 30.27
N ALA A 461 4.02 -15.28 31.51
CA ALA A 461 3.96 -16.38 32.47
C ALA A 461 5.34 -17.00 32.79
N THR A 462 6.41 -16.23 32.70
CA THR A 462 7.79 -16.69 32.84
C THR A 462 8.10 -17.05 34.28
N PHE A 463 7.62 -16.26 35.23
CA PHE A 463 8.00 -16.34 36.65
C PHE A 463 7.02 -17.20 37.46
N THR A 464 5.74 -16.91 37.39
CA THR A 464 4.71 -17.59 38.18
C THR A 464 3.99 -18.72 37.44
N GLY A 465 4.19 -18.83 36.13
CA GLY A 465 3.37 -19.69 35.26
C GLY A 465 2.03 -19.05 34.83
N ASN A 466 1.79 -17.79 35.23
CA ASN A 466 0.63 -17.00 34.82
C ASN A 466 1.04 -15.53 34.54
N SER A 467 0.75 -15.04 33.37
CA SER A 467 1.20 -13.71 32.92
C SER A 467 0.56 -12.54 33.70
N ALA A 468 -0.67 -12.71 34.17
CA ALA A 468 -1.32 -11.69 35.00
C ALA A 468 -0.79 -11.71 36.46
N ALA A 469 -0.39 -12.87 36.95
CA ALA A 469 0.30 -12.97 38.25
C ALA A 469 1.73 -12.38 38.16
N ASP A 470 2.44 -12.58 37.03
CA ASP A 470 3.73 -11.92 36.77
C ASP A 470 3.58 -10.38 36.76
N LEU A 471 2.49 -9.85 36.15
CA LEU A 471 2.15 -8.43 36.19
C LEU A 471 1.92 -7.95 37.64
N LEU A 472 1.13 -8.70 38.43
CA LEU A 472 0.86 -8.34 39.85
C LEU A 472 2.15 -8.25 40.67
N LEU A 473 3.14 -9.09 40.38
CA LEU A 473 4.46 -9.05 41.02
C LEU A 473 5.39 -7.98 40.43
N GLY A 474 4.97 -7.29 39.36
CA GLY A 474 5.80 -6.30 38.66
C GLY A 474 6.99 -6.90 37.91
N LEU A 475 6.89 -8.15 37.46
CA LEU A 475 7.97 -8.90 36.81
C LEU A 475 7.71 -9.08 35.29
N PRO A 476 8.05 -8.10 34.43
CA PRO A 476 7.90 -8.27 32.98
C PRO A 476 8.92 -9.30 32.45
N THR A 477 8.51 -10.14 31.52
CA THR A 477 9.40 -11.04 30.80
C THR A 477 10.37 -10.25 29.93
N ARG A 478 9.92 -9.10 29.42
CA ARG A 478 10.74 -8.21 28.59
C ARG A 478 10.20 -6.79 28.65
N PHE A 479 11.09 -5.84 28.59
CA PHE A 479 10.74 -4.50 28.12
C PHE A 479 11.63 -4.06 26.95
N THR A 480 11.09 -3.20 26.09
CA THR A 480 11.80 -2.54 25.00
C THR A 480 11.54 -1.05 25.10
N GLN A 481 12.58 -0.25 25.00
CA GLN A 481 12.48 1.20 24.94
C GLN A 481 13.46 1.75 23.90
N ILE A 482 13.02 2.73 23.11
CA ILE A 482 13.77 3.26 21.97
C ILE A 482 13.82 4.77 22.10
N ALA A 483 14.99 5.37 21.86
CA ALA A 483 15.10 6.81 21.68
C ALA A 483 14.36 7.26 20.40
N PRO A 484 13.87 8.50 20.36
CA PRO A 484 13.11 8.97 19.20
C PRO A 484 13.95 8.91 17.93
N ASP A 485 13.29 8.48 16.84
CA ASP A 485 13.85 8.53 15.50
C ASP A 485 13.41 9.83 14.81
N SER A 486 14.38 10.56 14.30
CA SER A 486 14.15 11.76 13.49
C SER A 486 15.14 11.77 12.35
N ASN A 487 14.63 11.69 11.12
CA ASN A 487 15.46 11.77 9.94
C ASN A 487 14.91 12.78 8.92
N ARG A 488 15.80 13.28 8.07
CA ARG A 488 15.45 14.31 7.08
C ARG A 488 15.93 13.91 5.69
N PRO A 489 15.47 12.79 5.13
CA PRO A 489 15.93 12.32 3.83
C PRO A 489 15.62 13.32 2.72
N ARG A 490 16.59 13.51 1.84
CA ARG A 490 16.55 14.36 0.67
C ARG A 490 17.02 13.57 -0.54
N VAL A 491 16.26 13.63 -1.63
CA VAL A 491 16.70 13.06 -2.91
C VAL A 491 16.32 13.97 -4.06
N THR A 492 17.22 14.11 -5.03
CA THR A 492 16.92 14.73 -6.32
C THR A 492 16.91 13.63 -7.38
N GLU A 493 15.82 13.51 -8.10
CA GLU A 493 15.67 12.61 -9.24
C GLU A 493 15.73 13.44 -10.51
N ILE A 494 16.54 13.03 -11.46
CA ILE A 494 16.70 13.71 -12.76
C ILE A 494 16.44 12.68 -13.84
N ALA A 495 15.80 13.08 -14.92
CA ALA A 495 15.65 12.22 -16.08
C ALA A 495 15.69 13.03 -17.37
N ALA A 496 16.21 12.42 -18.41
CA ALA A 496 16.18 12.96 -19.78
C ALA A 496 15.72 11.86 -20.75
N PHE A 497 15.03 12.24 -21.81
CA PHE A 497 14.53 11.27 -22.78
C PHE A 497 14.48 11.82 -24.20
N VAL A 498 14.53 10.87 -25.14
CA VAL A 498 14.19 11.07 -26.55
C VAL A 498 13.29 9.92 -27.00
N GLN A 499 12.24 10.24 -27.73
CA GLN A 499 11.28 9.29 -28.28
C GLN A 499 10.95 9.67 -29.71
N ASP A 500 11.02 8.72 -30.63
CA ASP A 500 10.59 8.87 -32.01
C ASP A 500 9.48 7.87 -32.34
N ASP A 501 8.34 8.35 -32.80
CA ASP A 501 7.26 7.53 -33.36
C ASP A 501 7.34 7.67 -34.88
N TRP A 502 8.07 6.73 -35.53
CA TRP A 502 8.41 6.76 -36.94
C TRP A 502 7.39 5.98 -37.77
N LYS A 503 6.65 6.67 -38.62
CA LYS A 503 5.77 6.08 -39.62
C LYS A 503 6.59 5.59 -40.84
N VAL A 504 7.13 4.36 -40.76
CA VAL A 504 7.88 3.75 -41.85
C VAL A 504 7.03 3.61 -43.11
N SER A 505 5.76 3.29 -42.94
CA SER A 505 4.77 3.22 -44.01
C SER A 505 3.37 3.53 -43.49
N ARG A 506 2.35 3.51 -44.37
CA ARG A 506 0.93 3.62 -43.95
C ARG A 506 0.47 2.49 -43.05
N ARG A 507 1.20 1.35 -43.02
CA ARG A 507 0.85 0.14 -42.28
C ARG A 507 1.79 -0.17 -41.12
N LEU A 508 2.95 0.47 -41.05
CA LEU A 508 3.97 0.17 -40.03
C LEU A 508 4.44 1.45 -39.37
N THR A 509 4.30 1.46 -38.06
CA THR A 509 4.91 2.47 -37.14
C THR A 509 5.93 1.77 -36.26
N LEU A 510 7.10 2.37 -36.07
CA LEU A 510 8.11 2.01 -35.11
C LEU A 510 8.12 3.06 -33.98
N ASN A 511 8.24 2.60 -32.75
CA ASN A 511 8.39 3.48 -31.57
C ASN A 511 9.79 3.24 -30.99
N LEU A 512 10.67 4.22 -31.08
CA LEU A 512 12.06 4.16 -30.66
C LEU A 512 12.29 5.16 -29.53
N GLY A 513 12.73 4.71 -28.39
CA GLY A 513 12.92 5.56 -27.23
C GLY A 513 14.21 5.26 -26.48
N LEU A 514 14.77 6.29 -25.89
CA LEU A 514 15.87 6.19 -24.94
C LEU A 514 15.58 7.12 -23.76
N ARG A 515 15.69 6.61 -22.55
CA ARG A 515 15.55 7.38 -21.34
C ARG A 515 16.75 7.15 -20.42
N TRP A 516 17.25 8.21 -19.82
CA TRP A 516 18.30 8.22 -18.83
C TRP A 516 17.66 8.55 -17.47
N ASP A 517 17.71 7.59 -16.51
CA ASP A 517 17.13 7.68 -15.17
C ASP A 517 18.22 7.41 -14.11
N PRO A 518 19.20 8.31 -13.90
CA PRO A 518 20.28 8.09 -12.93
C PRO A 518 19.74 7.90 -11.51
N PHE A 519 20.42 7.07 -10.74
CA PHE A 519 20.05 6.76 -9.36
C PHE A 519 20.96 7.49 -8.38
N PHE A 520 20.41 8.48 -7.71
CA PHE A 520 21.09 9.23 -6.67
C PHE A 520 20.64 8.75 -5.29
N PRO A 521 21.58 8.58 -4.35
CA PRO A 521 21.27 8.13 -3.01
C PRO A 521 20.50 9.18 -2.21
N PHE A 522 19.83 8.70 -1.16
CA PHE A 522 19.28 9.56 -0.15
C PHE A 522 20.41 10.21 0.65
N SER A 523 20.33 11.50 0.86
CA SER A 523 21.16 12.24 1.80
C SER A 523 20.34 12.67 3.01
N ASP A 524 20.95 12.70 4.19
CA ASP A 524 20.39 13.31 5.39
C ASP A 524 21.30 14.49 5.76
N PRO A 525 20.76 15.73 5.95
CA PRO A 525 21.57 16.89 6.31
C PRO A 525 22.36 16.73 7.62
N ASP A 526 21.92 15.80 8.49
CA ASP A 526 22.59 15.52 9.76
C ASP A 526 23.48 14.26 9.69
N ASN A 527 23.65 13.66 8.50
CA ASN A 527 24.43 12.43 8.26
C ASN A 527 24.04 11.26 9.18
N ARG A 528 22.76 11.09 9.46
CA ARG A 528 22.23 10.12 10.43
C ARG A 528 22.13 8.71 9.83
N PHE A 529 23.27 8.15 9.44
CA PHE A 529 23.36 6.75 9.07
C PHE A 529 24.75 6.19 9.38
N ALA A 530 24.84 4.89 9.49
CA ALA A 530 26.06 4.16 9.75
C ALA A 530 26.16 2.95 8.83
N GLN A 531 27.37 2.45 8.64
CA GLN A 531 27.66 1.25 7.87
C GLN A 531 28.56 0.31 8.66
N VAL A 532 28.52 -0.98 8.33
CA VAL A 532 29.46 -1.97 8.83
C VAL A 532 30.52 -2.21 7.75
N ARG A 533 31.80 -1.96 8.10
CA ARG A 533 32.98 -2.24 7.29
C ARG A 533 34.01 -2.92 8.16
N PHE A 534 34.02 -4.23 8.13
CA PHE A 534 34.88 -5.04 8.99
C PHE A 534 36.36 -4.64 8.87
N GLY A 535 37.02 -4.46 10.00
CA GLY A 535 38.43 -4.11 10.10
C GLY A 535 38.77 -2.61 9.95
N GLN A 536 37.74 -1.74 9.76
CA GLN A 536 37.97 -0.29 9.68
C GLN A 536 37.58 0.40 11.00
N GLN A 537 38.49 1.23 11.53
CA GLN A 537 38.20 2.11 12.68
C GLN A 537 37.63 3.43 12.20
N SER A 538 36.56 3.90 12.83
CA SER A 538 36.00 5.22 12.53
C SER A 538 36.91 6.33 13.01
N THR A 539 37.06 7.36 12.18
CA THR A 539 37.70 8.63 12.52
C THR A 539 36.70 9.71 12.91
N VAL A 540 35.44 9.54 12.49
CA VAL A 540 34.30 10.43 12.83
C VAL A 540 33.86 10.20 14.27
N PHE A 541 33.73 8.94 14.68
CA PHE A 541 33.48 8.53 16.07
C PHE A 541 34.64 7.62 16.54
N PRO A 542 35.69 8.17 17.12
CA PRO A 542 36.86 7.39 17.51
C PRO A 542 36.57 6.29 18.53
N SER A 543 35.51 6.44 19.33
CA SER A 543 35.03 5.44 20.30
C SER A 543 34.15 4.35 19.67
N ALA A 544 33.81 4.45 18.39
CA ALA A 544 33.03 3.43 17.72
C ALA A 544 33.76 2.10 17.70
N PRO A 545 33.03 0.96 17.86
CA PRO A 545 33.63 -0.35 17.71
C PRO A 545 34.26 -0.54 16.33
N LEU A 546 35.30 -1.37 16.27
CA LEU A 546 35.95 -1.73 15.03
C LEU A 546 34.96 -2.31 14.05
N GLY A 547 34.92 -1.78 12.84
CA GLY A 547 33.98 -2.17 11.80
C GLY A 547 32.71 -1.32 11.74
N TYR A 548 32.51 -0.36 12.65
CA TYR A 548 31.36 0.52 12.66
C TYR A 548 31.76 1.93 12.21
N VAL A 549 31.30 2.37 11.05
CA VAL A 549 31.79 3.56 10.35
C VAL A 549 30.65 4.49 9.92
N PHE A 550 30.98 5.76 9.65
CA PHE A 550 30.03 6.84 9.42
C PHE A 550 30.41 7.66 8.17
N PRO A 551 29.48 8.46 7.61
CA PRO A 551 29.81 9.45 6.60
C PRO A 551 30.96 10.35 7.05
N GLY A 552 31.97 10.50 6.21
CA GLY A 552 33.23 11.20 6.53
C GLY A 552 34.41 10.26 6.86
N ASP A 553 34.16 9.00 7.19
CA ASP A 553 35.19 7.97 7.25
C ASP A 553 35.65 7.57 5.83
N ARG A 554 36.89 7.09 5.71
CA ARG A 554 37.49 6.72 4.43
C ARG A 554 36.63 5.71 3.68
N GLY A 555 36.23 6.06 2.45
CA GLY A 555 35.45 5.20 1.55
C GLY A 555 33.98 5.02 1.93
N VAL A 556 33.49 5.66 3.02
CA VAL A 556 32.06 5.69 3.35
C VAL A 556 31.40 6.78 2.51
N PRO A 557 30.35 6.47 1.73
CA PRO A 557 29.64 7.48 0.95
C PRO A 557 29.13 8.64 1.84
N ALA A 558 29.14 9.85 1.32
CA ALA A 558 28.52 11.01 1.98
C ALA A 558 26.98 10.93 2.03
N ALA A 559 26.42 10.00 1.30
CA ALA A 559 25.01 9.63 1.29
C ALA A 559 24.88 8.13 1.58
N THR A 560 23.68 7.60 1.60
CA THR A 560 23.40 6.23 2.05
C THR A 560 24.08 5.11 1.25
N TYR A 561 24.31 5.34 -0.05
CA TYR A 561 25.00 4.42 -0.98
C TYR A 561 25.66 5.19 -2.14
N ASN A 562 26.39 4.48 -3.01
CA ASN A 562 27.09 5.09 -4.15
C ASN A 562 26.14 5.52 -5.26
N ASN A 563 26.43 6.63 -5.95
CA ASN A 563 25.70 7.07 -7.15
C ASN A 563 25.75 6.03 -8.27
N GLN A 564 24.62 5.85 -8.96
CA GLN A 564 24.54 5.05 -10.19
C GLN A 564 24.04 5.95 -11.32
N ILE A 565 24.90 6.25 -12.27
CA ILE A 565 24.59 7.21 -13.36
C ILE A 565 24.37 6.52 -14.70
N ASN A 566 24.61 5.20 -14.81
CA ASN A 566 24.57 4.45 -16.06
C ASN A 566 23.22 3.77 -16.31
N ASP A 567 22.13 4.30 -15.77
CA ASP A 567 20.79 3.75 -15.89
C ASP A 567 20.12 4.27 -17.18
N TRP A 568 20.42 3.58 -18.29
CA TRP A 568 19.86 3.84 -19.61
C TRP A 568 18.74 2.85 -19.93
N GLY A 569 17.53 3.36 -20.24
CA GLY A 569 16.34 2.57 -20.58
C GLY A 569 15.98 2.66 -22.06
N PRO A 570 16.60 1.84 -22.93
CA PRO A 570 16.17 1.74 -24.32
C PRO A 570 14.79 1.10 -24.40
N ARG A 571 13.98 1.57 -25.36
CA ARG A 571 12.62 1.10 -25.63
C ARG A 571 12.42 0.97 -27.12
N PHE A 572 11.87 -0.17 -27.51
CA PHE A 572 11.52 -0.49 -28.88
C PHE A 572 10.07 -0.96 -28.92
N GLY A 573 9.29 -0.43 -29.84
CA GLY A 573 7.93 -0.87 -30.12
C GLY A 573 7.66 -0.86 -31.62
N PHE A 574 6.65 -1.64 -32.02
CA PHE A 574 6.12 -1.59 -33.38
C PHE A 574 4.61 -1.78 -33.36
N ALA A 575 3.92 -1.20 -34.35
CA ALA A 575 2.51 -1.44 -34.64
C ALA A 575 2.36 -1.62 -36.14
N PHE A 576 1.82 -2.78 -36.56
CA PHE A 576 1.63 -3.16 -37.94
C PHE A 576 0.14 -3.42 -38.21
N ASP A 577 -0.44 -2.71 -39.21
CA ASP A 577 -1.79 -2.95 -39.74
C ASP A 577 -1.69 -3.71 -41.07
N PRO A 578 -1.82 -5.05 -41.05
CA PRO A 578 -1.72 -5.86 -42.28
C PRO A 578 -2.73 -5.47 -43.34
N THR A 579 -3.90 -4.99 -42.91
CA THR A 579 -5.00 -4.66 -43.81
C THR A 579 -4.94 -3.23 -44.33
N GLY A 580 -4.25 -2.33 -43.64
CA GLY A 580 -4.25 -0.90 -43.96
C GLY A 580 -5.58 -0.19 -43.71
N ARG A 581 -6.53 -0.86 -43.04
CA ARG A 581 -7.91 -0.37 -42.81
C ARG A 581 -8.17 0.04 -41.37
N GLY A 582 -7.18 -0.09 -40.46
CA GLY A 582 -7.33 0.22 -39.02
C GLY A 582 -8.22 -0.75 -38.26
N LYS A 583 -8.48 -1.96 -38.79
CA LYS A 583 -9.38 -2.97 -38.19
C LYS A 583 -8.65 -4.20 -37.63
N PHE A 584 -7.39 -4.33 -37.92
CA PHE A 584 -6.53 -5.41 -37.44
C PHE A 584 -5.13 -4.87 -37.19
N SER A 585 -4.54 -5.21 -36.04
CA SER A 585 -3.21 -4.76 -35.65
C SER A 585 -2.42 -5.92 -35.05
N ILE A 586 -1.15 -6.01 -35.44
CA ILE A 586 -0.11 -6.81 -34.79
C ILE A 586 0.87 -5.81 -34.19
N ARG A 587 1.04 -5.82 -32.87
CA ARG A 587 1.92 -4.87 -32.20
C ARG A 587 2.70 -5.52 -31.09
N GLY A 588 3.85 -4.95 -30.79
CA GLY A 588 4.68 -5.47 -29.71
C GLY A 588 5.79 -4.50 -29.37
N GLY A 589 6.53 -4.85 -28.33
CA GLY A 589 7.65 -4.05 -27.91
C GLY A 589 8.49 -4.72 -26.84
N TYR A 590 9.64 -4.12 -26.58
CA TYR A 590 10.57 -4.45 -25.50
C TYR A 590 11.11 -3.15 -24.91
N GLY A 591 11.33 -3.13 -23.59
CA GLY A 591 11.96 -1.98 -22.94
C GLY A 591 12.59 -2.33 -21.61
N ILE A 592 13.56 -1.48 -21.22
CA ILE A 592 14.21 -1.51 -19.90
C ILE A 592 13.71 -0.31 -19.10
N PHE A 593 13.29 -0.58 -17.86
CA PHE A 593 12.71 0.40 -16.97
C PHE A 593 13.38 0.32 -15.60
N TYR A 594 13.56 1.46 -14.96
CA TYR A 594 14.16 1.58 -13.63
C TYR A 594 13.12 1.99 -12.62
N SER A 595 13.22 1.47 -11.39
CA SER A 595 12.29 1.78 -10.31
C SER A 595 13.03 2.39 -9.14
N GLN A 596 12.58 3.56 -8.70
CA GLN A 596 13.10 4.21 -7.51
C GLN A 596 12.71 3.44 -6.24
N ILE A 597 13.57 3.51 -5.23
CA ILE A 597 13.36 2.87 -3.94
C ILE A 597 12.47 3.76 -3.07
N ARG A 598 11.53 3.16 -2.33
CA ARG A 598 10.72 3.89 -1.35
C ARG A 598 11.59 4.44 -0.22
N GLN A 599 11.27 5.65 0.24
CA GLN A 599 12.08 6.34 1.24
C GLN A 599 11.83 5.84 2.68
N GLN A 600 10.78 5.05 2.92
CA GLN A 600 10.48 4.46 4.23
C GLN A 600 11.66 3.65 4.81
N ALA A 601 12.46 3.00 3.97
CA ALA A 601 13.61 2.23 4.44
C ALA A 601 14.66 3.08 5.17
N ASN A 602 14.69 4.42 4.95
CA ASN A 602 15.57 5.32 5.68
C ASN A 602 15.26 5.42 7.17
N ASN A 603 14.00 5.24 7.59
CA ASN A 603 13.66 5.24 9.01
C ASN A 603 14.37 4.13 9.78
N GLN A 604 14.60 3.00 9.12
CA GLN A 604 15.25 1.86 9.76
C GLN A 604 16.74 2.07 9.97
N ILE A 605 17.40 2.86 9.11
CA ILE A 605 18.85 3.12 9.22
C ILE A 605 19.18 4.28 10.17
N SER A 606 18.24 5.18 10.44
CA SER A 606 18.43 6.24 11.44
C SER A 606 18.27 5.74 12.88
N ASN A 607 17.70 4.54 13.06
CA ASN A 607 17.60 3.88 14.39
C ASN A 607 18.91 3.29 14.92
N ASN A 608 20.03 3.60 14.27
CA ASN A 608 21.35 3.15 14.69
C ASN A 608 21.97 4.08 15.71
N GLN A 609 22.78 3.53 16.64
CA GLN A 609 23.67 4.35 17.47
C GLN A 609 24.70 5.08 16.57
N PRO A 610 25.05 6.31 16.88
CA PRO A 610 24.69 7.12 18.04
C PRO A 610 23.47 8.03 17.80
N PHE A 611 22.68 7.80 16.76
CA PHE A 611 21.56 8.68 16.38
C PHE A 611 20.28 8.33 17.13
N SER A 612 20.12 7.06 17.49
CA SER A 612 19.05 6.50 18.31
C SER A 612 19.63 5.38 19.17
N ILE A 613 18.95 5.02 20.24
CA ILE A 613 19.27 3.85 21.08
C ILE A 613 18.04 2.99 21.23
N LYS A 614 18.20 1.68 21.01
CA LYS A 614 17.24 0.64 21.38
C LYS A 614 17.78 -0.12 22.58
N LEU A 615 17.05 -0.06 23.70
CA LEU A 615 17.29 -0.91 24.85
C LEU A 615 16.23 -1.99 24.92
N GLU A 616 16.65 -3.24 24.93
CA GLU A 616 15.78 -4.40 25.15
C GLU A 616 16.36 -5.25 26.29
N VAL A 617 15.58 -5.44 27.35
CA VAL A 617 15.99 -6.20 28.52
C VAL A 617 15.05 -7.37 28.70
N GLN A 618 15.63 -8.56 28.76
CA GLN A 618 14.92 -9.82 29.03
C GLN A 618 14.96 -10.10 30.52
N ASN A 619 13.82 -10.40 31.14
CA ASN A 619 13.67 -10.74 32.55
C ASN A 619 14.38 -9.73 33.49
N PRO A 620 14.07 -8.42 33.41
CA PRO A 620 14.80 -7.41 34.20
C PRO A 620 14.75 -7.74 35.69
N SER A 621 15.93 -7.82 36.32
CA SER A 621 16.07 -8.25 37.70
C SER A 621 15.38 -7.32 38.71
N GLY A 622 15.31 -6.03 38.40
CA GLY A 622 14.64 -5.02 39.23
C GLY A 622 13.14 -4.82 38.94
N GLY A 623 12.56 -5.61 38.02
CA GLY A 623 11.13 -5.54 37.69
C GLY A 623 10.69 -4.16 37.19
N LEU A 624 9.45 -3.77 37.54
CA LEU A 624 8.90 -2.44 37.22
C LEU A 624 9.53 -1.30 38.04
N GLU A 625 10.02 -1.60 39.24
CA GLU A 625 10.54 -0.63 40.19
C GLU A 625 11.93 -0.13 39.80
N LYS A 626 12.78 -1.02 39.29
CA LYS A 626 14.18 -0.70 38.90
C LYS A 626 14.53 -1.36 37.54
N PRO A 627 13.83 -0.97 36.46
CA PRO A 627 13.92 -1.70 35.18
C PRO A 627 15.32 -1.70 34.55
N TYR A 628 16.16 -0.73 34.90
CA TYR A 628 17.52 -0.58 34.38
C TYR A 628 18.62 -1.14 35.31
N ALA A 629 18.26 -1.97 36.32
CA ALA A 629 19.21 -2.51 37.28
C ALA A 629 20.37 -3.28 36.61
N ASP A 630 20.07 -4.01 35.54
CA ASP A 630 21.01 -4.88 34.82
C ASP A 630 21.85 -4.14 33.79
N THR A 631 21.40 -2.98 33.31
CA THR A 631 21.99 -2.32 32.12
C THR A 631 22.43 -0.88 32.34
N GLY A 632 22.03 -0.27 33.46
CA GLY A 632 22.07 1.18 33.61
C GLY A 632 20.98 1.88 32.80
N ASN A 633 20.68 3.12 33.09
CA ASN A 633 19.66 3.91 32.39
C ASN A 633 20.31 4.83 31.34
N PRO A 634 20.03 4.59 30.03
CA PRO A 634 20.53 5.46 28.95
C PRO A 634 19.59 6.64 28.64
N PHE A 635 18.44 6.79 29.31
CA PHE A 635 17.40 7.78 29.01
C PHE A 635 17.34 8.90 30.06
N PRO A 636 16.91 10.15 29.70
CA PRO A 636 16.57 10.56 28.34
C PRO A 636 17.78 10.57 27.42
N PHE A 637 17.56 10.27 26.14
CA PHE A 637 18.64 10.17 25.17
C PHE A 637 18.58 11.29 24.14
N TYR A 638 19.73 11.93 23.90
CA TYR A 638 19.94 12.93 22.85
C TYR A 638 21.16 12.55 22.03
N ALA A 639 20.99 12.46 20.73
CA ALA A 639 22.08 12.14 19.82
C ALA A 639 23.22 13.17 19.93
N PRO A 640 24.49 12.76 19.94
CA PRO A 640 25.63 13.66 20.06
C PRO A 640 25.74 14.58 18.84
N ARG A 641 25.95 15.88 19.04
CA ARG A 641 26.02 16.90 18.01
C ARG A 641 27.31 17.70 18.00
N THR A 642 27.92 17.89 19.14
CA THR A 642 29.19 18.65 19.25
C THR A 642 30.39 17.72 19.16
N PRO A 643 31.59 18.19 18.73
CA PRO A 643 32.81 17.40 18.72
C PRO A 643 33.14 16.75 20.06
N GLU A 644 32.84 17.44 21.16
CA GLU A 644 33.05 16.97 22.54
C GLU A 644 32.09 15.80 22.85
N GLN A 645 30.82 15.94 22.52
CA GLN A 645 29.81 14.89 22.68
C GLN A 645 30.14 13.66 21.83
N ILE A 646 30.59 13.87 20.58
CA ILE A 646 31.00 12.80 19.65
C ILE A 646 32.19 12.03 20.25
N ARG A 647 33.22 12.72 20.74
CA ARG A 647 34.39 12.08 21.35
C ARG A 647 34.06 11.38 22.67
N ALA A 648 33.12 11.90 23.43
CA ALA A 648 32.71 11.35 24.73
C ALA A 648 31.68 10.22 24.61
N TYR A 649 31.08 10.01 23.42
CA TYR A 649 30.00 9.02 23.24
C TYR A 649 30.50 7.60 23.52
N LYS A 650 29.72 6.84 24.30
CA LYS A 650 29.99 5.44 24.60
C LYS A 650 28.90 4.57 23.93
N PHE A 651 29.32 3.72 23.03
CA PHE A 651 28.40 2.78 22.36
C PHE A 651 27.99 1.67 23.33
N LEU A 652 26.68 1.38 23.35
CA LEU A 652 26.12 0.24 24.05
C LEU A 652 26.28 -1.00 23.17
N LEU A 653 26.96 -2.02 23.69
CA LEU A 653 27.20 -3.28 22.97
C LEU A 653 26.28 -4.39 23.48
N PRO A 654 25.94 -5.36 22.63
CA PRO A 654 26.24 -5.46 21.20
C PRO A 654 25.41 -4.48 20.35
N LEU A 655 25.99 -3.99 19.26
CA LEU A 655 25.27 -3.14 18.30
C LEU A 655 24.28 -3.93 17.47
N ASN A 656 23.05 -3.47 17.41
CA ASN A 656 22.09 -3.86 16.39
C ASN A 656 22.13 -2.82 15.26
N VAL A 657 22.49 -3.23 14.06
CA VAL A 657 22.73 -2.32 12.93
C VAL A 657 21.78 -2.60 11.79
N THR A 658 21.18 -1.57 11.25
CA THR A 658 20.48 -1.61 9.97
C THR A 658 21.18 -0.69 8.99
N GLN A 659 21.53 -1.17 7.83
CA GLN A 659 22.28 -0.41 6.83
C GLN A 659 21.73 -0.55 5.42
N TRP A 660 22.10 0.38 4.55
CA TRP A 660 22.07 0.23 3.12
C TRP A 660 23.38 -0.41 2.64
N ASN A 661 23.26 -1.39 1.75
CA ASN A 661 24.43 -1.87 1.03
C ASN A 661 25.04 -0.70 0.23
N PRO A 662 26.34 -0.42 0.36
CA PRO A 662 26.97 0.70 -0.37
C PRO A 662 26.86 0.56 -1.91
N ASP A 663 26.73 -0.66 -2.41
CA ASP A 663 26.60 -0.97 -3.85
C ASP A 663 25.14 -1.17 -4.29
N MET A 664 24.21 -0.47 -3.64
CA MET A 664 22.81 -0.44 -4.05
C MET A 664 22.66 -0.02 -5.50
N ARG A 665 21.68 -0.63 -6.19
CA ARG A 665 21.32 -0.34 -7.58
C ARG A 665 19.82 -0.16 -7.71
N ASN A 666 19.40 0.59 -8.72
CA ASN A 666 18.00 0.64 -9.13
C ASN A 666 17.47 -0.76 -9.45
N ALA A 667 16.24 -1.03 -9.02
CA ALA A 667 15.54 -2.19 -9.54
C ALA A 667 15.26 -2.00 -11.03
N ILE A 668 15.58 -3.02 -11.81
CA ILE A 668 15.43 -3.04 -13.27
C ILE A 668 14.28 -3.96 -13.62
N ALA A 669 13.33 -3.50 -14.43
CA ALA A 669 12.35 -4.34 -15.09
C ALA A 669 12.60 -4.34 -16.61
N GLN A 670 12.83 -5.51 -17.18
CA GLN A 670 12.73 -5.73 -18.61
C GLN A 670 11.29 -6.15 -18.90
N GLN A 671 10.62 -5.46 -19.79
CA GLN A 671 9.24 -5.74 -20.17
C GLN A 671 9.14 -6.00 -21.66
N TRP A 672 8.28 -6.94 -22.06
CA TRP A 672 7.98 -7.21 -23.46
C TRP A 672 6.53 -7.65 -23.65
N ASN A 673 5.99 -7.38 -24.82
CA ASN A 673 4.68 -7.85 -25.22
C ASN A 673 4.61 -8.13 -26.72
N LEU A 674 3.67 -9.00 -27.08
CA LEU A 674 3.19 -9.21 -28.46
C LEU A 674 1.68 -9.33 -28.41
N THR A 675 0.99 -8.47 -29.17
CA THR A 675 -0.48 -8.32 -29.15
C THR A 675 -1.07 -8.43 -30.53
N LEU A 676 -2.10 -9.25 -30.66
CA LEU A 676 -3.01 -9.30 -31.81
C LEU A 676 -4.32 -8.61 -31.41
N GLN A 677 -4.77 -7.63 -32.18
CA GLN A 677 -5.98 -6.89 -31.89
C GLN A 677 -6.84 -6.77 -33.15
N ARG A 678 -8.16 -7.04 -33.06
CA ARG A 678 -9.07 -7.01 -34.19
C ARG A 678 -10.45 -6.45 -33.81
N GLU A 679 -10.99 -5.62 -34.69
CA GLU A 679 -12.38 -5.21 -34.66
C GLU A 679 -13.29 -6.30 -35.29
N LEU A 680 -14.34 -6.71 -34.57
CA LEU A 680 -15.32 -7.71 -34.94
C LEU A 680 -16.72 -7.21 -34.60
N LYS A 681 -17.48 -6.73 -35.59
CA LYS A 681 -18.88 -6.29 -35.42
C LYS A 681 -19.11 -5.34 -34.24
N GLY A 682 -18.25 -4.32 -34.08
CA GLY A 682 -18.33 -3.32 -32.98
C GLY A 682 -17.72 -3.77 -31.65
N TRP A 683 -17.11 -4.96 -31.61
CA TRP A 683 -16.20 -5.38 -30.51
C TRP A 683 -14.77 -5.20 -30.97
N VAL A 684 -13.92 -4.77 -30.05
CA VAL A 684 -12.47 -4.90 -30.22
C VAL A 684 -11.98 -6.02 -29.31
N ALA A 685 -11.50 -7.08 -29.90
CA ALA A 685 -10.91 -8.22 -29.21
C ALA A 685 -9.39 -8.18 -29.35
N SER A 686 -8.68 -8.48 -28.25
CA SER A 686 -7.22 -8.60 -28.28
C SER A 686 -6.76 -9.83 -27.52
N ALA A 687 -5.60 -10.39 -27.99
CA ALA A 687 -4.86 -11.42 -27.32
C ALA A 687 -3.39 -10.95 -27.22
N ALA A 688 -2.88 -10.85 -26.01
CA ALA A 688 -1.52 -10.38 -25.75
C ALA A 688 -0.73 -11.40 -24.93
N TYR A 689 0.47 -11.73 -25.39
CA TYR A 689 1.49 -12.32 -24.55
C TYR A 689 2.28 -11.19 -23.89
N VAL A 690 2.41 -11.22 -22.55
CA VAL A 690 3.13 -10.20 -21.78
C VAL A 690 4.11 -10.89 -20.85
N GLY A 691 5.35 -10.42 -20.87
CA GLY A 691 6.38 -10.89 -19.97
C GLY A 691 7.13 -9.76 -19.29
N SER A 692 7.61 -10.04 -18.10
CA SER A 692 8.55 -9.15 -17.39
C SER A 692 9.59 -9.91 -16.60
N LYS A 693 10.79 -9.34 -16.50
CA LYS A 693 11.90 -9.81 -15.69
C LYS A 693 12.38 -8.68 -14.77
N GLY A 694 12.23 -8.88 -13.46
CA GLY A 694 12.81 -7.99 -12.45
C GLY A 694 14.19 -8.45 -12.00
N ASN A 695 15.14 -7.53 -11.97
CA ASN A 695 16.48 -7.72 -11.43
C ASN A 695 16.78 -6.62 -10.42
N HIS A 696 17.72 -6.86 -9.53
CA HIS A 696 18.10 -5.91 -8.49
C HIS A 696 16.92 -5.43 -7.62
N LEU A 697 15.96 -6.33 -7.38
CA LEU A 697 14.84 -5.99 -6.51
C LEU A 697 15.33 -5.83 -5.08
N PHE A 698 14.82 -4.81 -4.43
CA PHE A 698 15.13 -4.46 -3.05
C PHE A 698 14.65 -5.53 -2.08
N VAL A 699 15.53 -5.99 -1.17
CA VAL A 699 15.28 -7.05 -0.16
C VAL A 699 16.15 -6.82 1.07
N GLN A 700 15.91 -7.58 2.13
CA GLN A 700 16.72 -7.58 3.35
C GLN A 700 17.54 -8.88 3.48
N ASN A 701 18.75 -8.75 3.99
CA ASN A 701 19.63 -9.87 4.37
C ASN A 701 20.12 -9.68 5.82
N GLU A 702 20.32 -10.76 6.55
CA GLU A 702 21.03 -10.77 7.84
C GLU A 702 22.50 -11.11 7.55
N LEU A 703 23.42 -10.18 7.84
CA LEU A 703 24.88 -10.38 7.61
C LEU A 703 25.59 -11.02 8.79
N ASN A 704 24.96 -11.06 9.95
CA ASN A 704 25.51 -11.67 11.17
C ASN A 704 24.55 -12.69 11.78
N PRO A 705 24.13 -13.73 11.02
CA PRO A 705 23.23 -14.72 11.56
C PRO A 705 23.89 -15.50 12.70
N ALA A 706 23.10 -15.94 13.68
CA ALA A 706 23.60 -16.79 14.74
C ALA A 706 23.94 -18.19 14.18
N VAL A 707 24.93 -18.84 14.78
CA VAL A 707 25.35 -20.19 14.43
C VAL A 707 24.72 -21.17 15.43
N TYR A 708 24.07 -22.22 14.95
CA TYR A 708 23.51 -23.27 15.79
C TYR A 708 24.63 -24.05 16.53
N GLY A 709 24.38 -24.48 17.77
CA GLY A 709 25.15 -25.52 18.38
C GLY A 709 25.95 -25.20 19.64
N ALA A 710 25.74 -24.07 20.30
CA ALA A 710 26.38 -23.83 21.62
C ALA A 710 25.32 -23.84 22.75
N PRO A 711 25.05 -24.97 23.41
CA PRO A 711 24.12 -25.04 24.54
C PRO A 711 24.50 -24.03 25.63
N GLY A 712 23.51 -23.35 26.25
CA GLY A 712 23.73 -22.40 27.32
C GLY A 712 24.15 -21.00 26.89
N ARG A 713 24.38 -20.73 25.59
CA ARG A 713 24.66 -19.40 25.09
C ARG A 713 23.39 -18.70 24.59
N THR A 714 23.29 -17.40 24.83
CA THR A 714 22.24 -16.58 24.22
C THR A 714 22.35 -16.59 22.69
N VAL A 715 21.28 -16.23 22.00
CA VAL A 715 21.28 -16.15 20.54
C VAL A 715 22.40 -15.24 20.03
N ASP A 716 22.56 -14.07 20.63
CA ASP A 716 23.58 -13.11 20.21
C ASP A 716 25.01 -13.62 20.45
N ALA A 717 25.25 -14.32 21.56
CA ALA A 717 26.55 -14.93 21.85
C ALA A 717 27.00 -16.01 20.86
N ARG A 718 26.08 -16.47 19.98
CA ARG A 718 26.36 -17.42 18.89
C ARG A 718 26.62 -16.77 17.56
N ARG A 719 26.53 -15.41 17.45
CA ARG A 719 26.82 -14.68 16.23
C ARG A 719 28.33 -14.51 16.03
N VAL A 720 28.77 -14.47 14.79
CA VAL A 720 30.20 -14.44 14.43
C VAL A 720 30.91 -13.21 14.98
N TYR A 721 30.24 -12.06 14.94
CA TYR A 721 30.82 -10.77 15.33
C TYR A 721 30.39 -10.31 16.73
N TYR A 722 29.89 -11.21 17.57
CA TYR A 722 29.62 -10.93 18.99
C TYR A 722 30.95 -10.86 19.77
N PRO A 723 31.12 -10.01 20.78
CA PRO A 723 30.11 -9.12 21.40
C PRO A 723 29.95 -7.75 20.76
N THR A 724 30.62 -7.48 19.67
CA THR A 724 30.56 -6.13 19.03
C THR A 724 29.20 -5.91 18.36
N PHE A 725 28.76 -6.90 17.56
CA PHE A 725 27.51 -6.80 16.83
C PHE A 725 26.55 -7.93 17.21
N SER A 726 25.26 -7.56 17.36
CA SER A 726 24.14 -8.51 17.34
C SER A 726 23.67 -8.71 15.90
N SER A 727 22.45 -8.36 15.55
CA SER A 727 21.94 -8.42 14.16
C SER A 727 22.55 -7.29 13.30
N ILE A 728 22.89 -7.62 12.06
CA ILE A 728 23.29 -6.67 11.01
C ILE A 728 22.32 -6.86 9.82
N THR A 729 21.28 -6.05 9.80
CA THR A 729 20.30 -6.04 8.69
C THR A 729 20.83 -5.20 7.53
N ASP A 730 21.05 -5.84 6.39
CA ASP A 730 21.53 -5.20 5.15
C ASP A 730 20.41 -5.09 4.13
N TYR A 731 20.07 -3.88 3.75
CA TYR A 731 19.19 -3.61 2.64
C TYR A 731 19.98 -3.67 1.34
N SER A 732 19.64 -4.59 0.45
CA SER A 732 20.40 -4.83 -0.78
C SER A 732 19.51 -5.04 -2.00
N ALA A 733 20.08 -4.87 -3.18
CA ALA A 733 19.44 -5.04 -4.48
C ALA A 733 19.72 -6.44 -5.07
N THR A 734 19.39 -7.52 -4.31
CA THR A 734 19.70 -8.91 -4.68
C THR A 734 18.50 -9.76 -5.09
N GLY A 735 17.28 -9.20 -5.02
CA GLY A 735 16.06 -9.90 -5.39
C GLY A 735 15.87 -10.00 -6.92
N ASN A 736 15.13 -11.04 -7.33
CA ASN A 736 14.79 -11.28 -8.74
C ASN A 736 13.33 -11.69 -8.89
N SER A 737 12.75 -11.43 -10.06
CA SER A 737 11.39 -11.90 -10.41
C SER A 737 11.28 -12.26 -11.89
N THR A 738 10.26 -13.06 -12.23
CA THR A 738 9.91 -13.42 -13.60
C THR A 738 8.40 -13.60 -13.71
N TYR A 739 7.80 -12.96 -14.69
CA TYR A 739 6.36 -13.01 -14.96
C TYR A 739 6.10 -13.31 -16.44
N HIS A 740 5.13 -14.17 -16.69
CA HIS A 740 4.61 -14.46 -18.03
C HIS A 740 3.09 -14.54 -17.96
N SER A 741 2.40 -14.01 -18.96
CA SER A 741 0.93 -14.10 -19.06
C SER A 741 0.43 -14.13 -20.50
N LEU A 742 -0.72 -14.78 -20.69
CA LEU A 742 -1.64 -14.57 -21.77
C LEU A 742 -2.80 -13.70 -21.28
N GLN A 743 -3.06 -12.60 -21.97
CA GLN A 743 -4.12 -11.66 -21.65
C GLN A 743 -5.11 -11.57 -22.79
N LEU A 744 -6.38 -11.84 -22.53
CA LEU A 744 -7.48 -11.73 -23.48
C LEU A 744 -8.38 -10.58 -23.06
N THR A 745 -8.64 -9.65 -23.98
CA THR A 745 -9.50 -8.49 -23.75
C THR A 745 -10.61 -8.45 -24.79
N ALA A 746 -11.83 -8.18 -24.34
CA ALA A 746 -12.96 -7.85 -25.21
C ALA A 746 -13.58 -6.53 -24.74
N ASN A 747 -13.60 -5.54 -25.62
CA ASN A 747 -14.08 -4.20 -25.33
C ASN A 747 -15.17 -3.82 -26.36
N ARG A 748 -16.31 -3.36 -25.85
CA ARG A 748 -17.41 -2.82 -26.66
C ARG A 748 -17.86 -1.50 -26.04
N ARG A 749 -17.78 -0.41 -26.79
CA ARG A 749 -18.34 0.88 -26.37
C ARG A 749 -19.76 1.03 -26.89
N MET A 750 -20.56 1.67 -26.09
CA MET A 750 -21.98 2.07 -26.26
C MET A 750 -22.61 1.71 -27.64
N SER A 751 -23.06 0.47 -27.76
CA SER A 751 -23.78 0.02 -28.94
C SER A 751 -25.08 -0.62 -28.49
N ARG A 752 -26.20 -0.05 -28.91
CA ARG A 752 -27.56 -0.46 -28.48
C ARG A 752 -27.69 -0.41 -26.93
N GLY A 753 -27.16 0.63 -26.30
CA GLY A 753 -27.22 0.81 -24.84
C GLY A 753 -26.25 -0.03 -24.03
N LEU A 754 -25.33 -0.81 -24.63
CA LEU A 754 -24.45 -1.72 -23.92
C LEU A 754 -22.97 -1.31 -24.10
N THR A 755 -22.29 -1.11 -22.99
CA THR A 755 -20.83 -0.99 -22.87
C THR A 755 -20.30 -2.18 -22.08
N VAL A 756 -19.24 -2.86 -22.53
CA VAL A 756 -18.62 -4.00 -21.85
C VAL A 756 -17.11 -3.92 -21.98
N LEU A 757 -16.41 -4.16 -20.88
CA LEU A 757 -14.97 -4.45 -20.86
C LEU A 757 -14.77 -5.75 -20.10
N ALA A 758 -14.24 -6.78 -20.76
CA ALA A 758 -13.92 -8.06 -20.16
C ALA A 758 -12.44 -8.37 -20.36
N ASN A 759 -11.75 -8.72 -19.30
CA ASN A 759 -10.33 -9.05 -19.29
C ASN A 759 -10.10 -10.39 -18.58
N TYR A 760 -9.46 -11.31 -19.28
CA TYR A 760 -8.98 -12.57 -18.71
C TYR A 760 -7.47 -12.63 -18.78
N THR A 761 -6.84 -12.98 -17.65
CA THR A 761 -5.39 -13.16 -17.54
C THR A 761 -5.09 -14.58 -17.07
N TRP A 762 -4.25 -15.28 -17.82
CA TRP A 762 -3.60 -16.51 -17.39
C TRP A 762 -2.12 -16.23 -17.20
N SER A 763 -1.60 -16.41 -15.98
CA SER A 763 -0.23 -15.95 -15.65
C SER A 763 0.51 -16.88 -14.70
N LYS A 764 1.84 -16.72 -14.66
CA LYS A 764 2.75 -17.27 -13.68
C LYS A 764 3.75 -16.21 -13.25
N PHE A 765 3.82 -15.98 -11.95
CA PHE A 765 4.70 -15.00 -11.34
C PHE A 765 5.59 -15.68 -10.28
N LEU A 766 6.90 -15.69 -10.53
CA LEU A 766 7.93 -16.22 -9.63
C LEU A 766 8.83 -15.10 -9.13
N ASP A 767 9.25 -15.15 -7.86
CA ASP A 767 10.25 -14.24 -7.31
C ASP A 767 11.12 -14.92 -6.23
N THR A 768 12.18 -14.23 -5.81
CA THR A 768 13.06 -14.62 -4.69
C THR A 768 12.76 -13.80 -3.42
N GLY A 769 11.63 -13.07 -3.41
CA GLY A 769 11.15 -12.24 -2.30
C GLY A 769 10.09 -11.26 -2.76
N SER A 770 8.86 -11.41 -2.24
CA SER A 770 7.67 -10.72 -2.75
C SER A 770 7.48 -9.29 -2.23
N GLY A 771 8.41 -8.77 -1.46
CA GLY A 771 8.35 -7.40 -0.92
C GLY A 771 9.71 -6.90 -0.48
N ASP A 772 9.80 -5.61 -0.20
CA ASP A 772 11.05 -4.92 0.15
C ASP A 772 11.68 -5.37 1.47
N GLY A 773 10.87 -5.94 2.37
CA GLY A 773 11.32 -6.52 3.64
C GLY A 773 11.49 -8.04 3.59
N ALA A 774 11.55 -8.64 2.40
CA ALA A 774 11.67 -10.09 2.27
C ALA A 774 13.04 -10.60 2.74
N VAL A 775 13.03 -11.42 3.80
CA VAL A 775 14.20 -12.08 4.38
C VAL A 775 14.16 -13.57 3.97
N PRO A 776 15.27 -14.19 3.54
CA PRO A 776 15.30 -15.60 3.21
C PRO A 776 15.24 -16.47 4.49
N GLN A 777 14.75 -17.70 4.36
CA GLN A 777 14.89 -18.70 5.43
C GLN A 777 16.38 -18.96 5.75
N ASN A 778 17.14 -19.21 4.69
CA ASN A 778 18.57 -19.42 4.79
C ASN A 778 19.29 -18.10 4.42
N PRO A 779 19.95 -17.41 5.38
CA PRO A 779 20.64 -16.16 5.11
C PRO A 779 21.83 -16.30 4.13
N TYR A 780 22.30 -17.53 3.92
CA TYR A 780 23.42 -17.83 3.03
C TYR A 780 23.02 -18.18 1.59
N ASP A 781 21.72 -18.45 1.35
CA ASP A 781 21.21 -18.81 0.01
C ASP A 781 19.83 -18.21 -0.28
N ARG A 782 19.84 -17.02 -0.87
CA ARG A 782 18.60 -16.37 -1.33
C ARG A 782 17.96 -17.08 -2.54
N ASN A 783 18.73 -17.81 -3.35
CA ASN A 783 18.16 -18.46 -4.53
C ASN A 783 17.22 -19.62 -4.15
N ALA A 784 17.41 -20.21 -2.99
CA ALA A 784 16.47 -21.20 -2.43
C ALA A 784 15.06 -20.62 -2.16
N GLU A 785 14.90 -19.30 -2.15
CA GLU A 785 13.62 -18.63 -2.01
C GLU A 785 12.81 -18.50 -3.31
N LYS A 786 13.35 -18.94 -4.47
CA LYS A 786 12.64 -18.86 -5.76
C LYS A 786 11.36 -19.70 -5.74
N ALA A 787 10.23 -19.01 -5.79
CA ALA A 787 8.91 -19.62 -5.65
C ALA A 787 7.81 -18.72 -6.23
N PRO A 788 6.54 -19.16 -6.30
CA PRO A 788 5.43 -18.28 -6.65
C PRO A 788 5.43 -17.02 -5.78
N SER A 789 5.29 -15.86 -6.40
CA SER A 789 5.15 -14.58 -5.67
C SER A 789 3.88 -14.57 -4.82
N ASN A 790 3.86 -13.79 -3.73
CA ASN A 790 2.62 -13.55 -2.96
C ASN A 790 1.51 -12.96 -3.82
N GLN A 791 1.85 -12.31 -4.94
CA GLN A 791 0.94 -11.70 -5.91
C GLN A 791 0.60 -12.64 -7.09
N ASP A 792 1.06 -13.88 -7.09
CA ASP A 792 0.80 -14.83 -8.18
C ASP A 792 -0.67 -15.27 -8.18
N ILE A 793 -1.38 -14.89 -9.24
CA ILE A 793 -2.78 -15.25 -9.51
C ILE A 793 -2.84 -15.92 -10.88
N PRO A 794 -2.79 -17.26 -10.96
CA PRO A 794 -2.75 -17.96 -12.25
C PRO A 794 -3.89 -17.64 -13.19
N HIS A 795 -5.11 -17.52 -12.67
CA HIS A 795 -6.29 -17.22 -13.49
C HIS A 795 -7.06 -16.05 -12.86
N ARG A 796 -7.32 -15.03 -13.66
CA ARG A 796 -8.10 -13.87 -13.26
C ARG A 796 -9.03 -13.44 -14.39
N LEU A 797 -10.31 -13.35 -14.08
CA LEU A 797 -11.34 -12.76 -14.93
C LEU A 797 -11.89 -11.51 -14.25
N VAL A 798 -11.97 -10.42 -14.99
CA VAL A 798 -12.69 -9.22 -14.57
C VAL A 798 -13.52 -8.70 -15.72
N THR A 799 -14.78 -8.38 -15.43
CA THR A 799 -15.71 -7.83 -16.41
C THR A 799 -16.42 -6.64 -15.79
N SER A 800 -16.49 -5.54 -16.52
CA SER A 800 -17.34 -4.41 -16.19
C SER A 800 -18.34 -4.17 -17.32
N PHE A 801 -19.55 -3.76 -16.97
CA PHE A 801 -20.59 -3.45 -17.94
C PHE A 801 -21.46 -2.28 -17.48
N ILE A 802 -22.01 -1.57 -18.47
CA ILE A 802 -23.07 -0.59 -18.31
C ILE A 802 -24.11 -0.91 -19.37
N TYR A 803 -25.37 -1.09 -18.97
CA TYR A 803 -26.48 -1.40 -19.85
C TYR A 803 -27.64 -0.44 -19.60
N GLU A 804 -27.86 0.46 -20.53
CA GLU A 804 -29.03 1.32 -20.57
C GLU A 804 -30.22 0.49 -21.11
N LEU A 805 -31.25 0.31 -20.27
CA LEU A 805 -32.45 -0.41 -20.70
C LEU A 805 -33.20 0.38 -21.78
N PRO A 806 -33.85 -0.29 -22.72
CA PRO A 806 -34.57 0.37 -23.80
C PRO A 806 -35.56 1.42 -23.32
N SER A 807 -35.50 2.62 -23.91
CA SER A 807 -36.47 3.67 -23.64
C SER A 807 -37.85 3.27 -24.16
N LEU A 808 -38.85 3.27 -23.31
CA LEU A 808 -40.24 2.92 -23.64
C LEU A 808 -40.94 4.10 -24.34
N LYS A 809 -40.39 4.59 -25.46
CA LYS A 809 -40.87 5.79 -26.16
C LYS A 809 -42.33 5.71 -26.61
N GLY A 810 -42.87 4.52 -26.87
CA GLY A 810 -44.27 4.28 -27.30
C GLY A 810 -45.26 4.08 -26.15
N SER A 811 -44.83 4.11 -24.90
CA SER A 811 -45.68 3.87 -23.73
C SER A 811 -46.25 5.17 -23.15
N SER A 812 -47.29 5.03 -22.33
CA SER A 812 -47.88 6.19 -21.60
C SER A 812 -46.81 6.93 -20.79
N PRO A 813 -47.00 8.25 -20.51
CA PRO A 813 -46.03 9.03 -19.72
C PRO A 813 -45.74 8.41 -18.35
N ILE A 814 -46.74 7.84 -17.69
CA ILE A 814 -46.57 7.19 -16.37
C ILE A 814 -45.69 5.93 -16.49
N VAL A 815 -45.93 5.06 -17.46
CA VAL A 815 -45.15 3.85 -17.69
C VAL A 815 -43.73 4.23 -18.03
N ARG A 816 -43.53 5.23 -18.90
CA ARG A 816 -42.21 5.74 -19.26
C ARG A 816 -41.46 6.33 -18.04
N GLN A 817 -42.15 7.05 -17.16
CA GLN A 817 -41.59 7.62 -15.93
C GLN A 817 -41.16 6.51 -14.95
N ILE A 818 -41.94 5.44 -14.81
CA ILE A 818 -41.66 4.37 -13.83
C ILE A 818 -40.69 3.33 -14.44
N ALA A 819 -40.93 2.83 -15.62
CA ALA A 819 -40.24 1.70 -16.22
C ALA A 819 -39.12 2.09 -17.21
N GLY A 820 -39.14 3.31 -17.78
CA GLY A 820 -38.06 3.83 -18.64
C GLY A 820 -36.90 4.47 -17.83
N GLY A 821 -35.80 4.78 -18.49
CA GLY A 821 -34.65 5.47 -17.88
C GLY A 821 -33.89 4.67 -16.82
N TRP A 822 -33.99 3.36 -16.84
CA TRP A 822 -33.18 2.47 -16.02
C TRP A 822 -31.85 2.13 -16.71
N GLU A 823 -30.82 2.01 -15.90
CA GLU A 823 -29.49 1.53 -16.26
C GLU A 823 -29.05 0.47 -15.26
N LEU A 824 -28.48 -0.62 -15.76
CA LEU A 824 -27.80 -1.63 -14.96
C LEU A 824 -26.31 -1.56 -15.24
N ASN A 825 -25.52 -1.54 -14.19
CA ASN A 825 -24.07 -1.58 -14.32
C ASN A 825 -23.46 -2.57 -13.33
N GLY A 826 -22.22 -2.96 -13.53
CA GLY A 826 -21.60 -3.89 -12.61
C GLY A 826 -20.15 -4.20 -12.90
N ILE A 827 -19.53 -4.82 -11.89
CA ILE A 827 -18.18 -5.35 -11.92
C ILE A 827 -18.22 -6.78 -11.39
N ALA A 828 -17.80 -7.73 -12.22
CA ALA A 828 -17.65 -9.13 -11.87
C ALA A 828 -16.16 -9.49 -11.83
N THR A 829 -15.72 -10.15 -10.78
CA THR A 829 -14.34 -10.64 -10.64
C THR A 829 -14.32 -12.10 -10.24
N ALA A 830 -13.39 -12.88 -10.80
CA ALA A 830 -13.15 -14.26 -10.42
C ALA A 830 -11.62 -14.53 -10.48
N ASN A 831 -11.05 -14.99 -9.38
CA ASN A 831 -9.61 -15.11 -9.23
C ASN A 831 -9.22 -16.46 -8.64
N SER A 832 -8.19 -17.09 -9.21
CA SER A 832 -7.43 -18.11 -8.50
C SER A 832 -6.92 -17.57 -7.17
N ALA A 833 -6.74 -18.44 -6.21
CA ALA A 833 -6.22 -18.10 -4.91
C ALA A 833 -4.76 -17.63 -4.95
N THR A 834 -4.42 -16.72 -4.07
CA THR A 834 -3.02 -16.35 -3.80
C THR A 834 -2.29 -17.46 -3.06
N PRO A 835 -0.99 -17.66 -3.29
CA PRO A 835 -0.21 -18.63 -2.55
C PRO A 835 0.09 -18.15 -1.13
N PHE A 836 0.48 -19.08 -0.26
CA PHE A 836 0.98 -18.78 1.08
C PHE A 836 2.03 -19.80 1.55
N THR A 837 2.87 -19.35 2.48
CA THR A 837 3.94 -20.15 3.05
C THR A 837 3.50 -20.86 4.33
N VAL A 838 3.93 -22.11 4.50
CA VAL A 838 3.88 -22.79 5.80
C VAL A 838 5.17 -22.47 6.55
N THR A 839 5.05 -21.91 7.76
CA THR A 839 6.19 -21.57 8.63
C THR A 839 6.25 -22.49 9.84
N SER A 840 7.45 -22.74 10.35
CA SER A 840 7.66 -23.50 11.59
C SER A 840 7.10 -22.76 12.82
N GLY A 841 7.08 -21.41 12.78
CA GLY A 841 6.71 -20.55 13.90
C GLY A 841 7.74 -20.58 15.04
N ARG A 842 8.94 -21.11 14.77
CA ARG A 842 10.09 -21.25 15.69
C ARG A 842 11.38 -21.07 14.92
N ASP A 843 12.42 -20.60 15.57
CA ASP A 843 13.79 -20.52 15.05
C ASP A 843 14.52 -21.85 15.29
N ASN A 844 14.11 -22.89 14.57
CA ASN A 844 14.72 -24.22 14.69
C ASN A 844 16.13 -24.27 14.07
N SER A 845 16.38 -23.46 13.03
CA SER A 845 17.71 -23.31 12.43
C SER A 845 18.70 -22.67 13.40
N GLY A 846 18.21 -21.94 14.39
CA GLY A 846 19.00 -21.24 15.38
C GLY A 846 19.78 -20.05 14.82
N THR A 847 19.38 -19.54 13.65
CA THR A 847 20.05 -18.40 12.98
C THR A 847 19.57 -17.04 13.48
N ALA A 848 18.48 -16.99 14.27
CA ALA A 848 17.79 -15.79 14.70
C ALA A 848 17.14 -14.97 13.56
N VAL A 849 16.99 -15.54 12.38
CA VAL A 849 16.25 -14.95 11.26
C VAL A 849 14.74 -15.10 11.44
N ASN A 850 14.31 -16.12 12.21
CA ASN A 850 12.91 -16.40 12.59
C ASN A 850 11.96 -16.63 11.38
N ASN A 851 12.48 -17.16 10.28
CA ASN A 851 11.74 -17.41 9.05
C ASN A 851 11.75 -18.89 8.63
N ASP A 852 11.95 -19.78 9.58
CA ASP A 852 12.04 -21.21 9.34
C ASP A 852 10.74 -21.79 8.80
N ARG A 853 10.88 -22.71 7.87
CA ARG A 853 9.81 -23.53 7.32
C ARG A 853 9.93 -24.98 7.84
N PRO A 854 8.82 -25.71 7.97
CA PRO A 854 8.85 -27.10 8.40
C PRO A 854 9.37 -28.03 7.29
N ASN A 855 9.58 -29.27 7.63
CA ASN A 855 9.79 -30.32 6.64
C ASN A 855 8.46 -30.84 6.10
N VAL A 856 8.39 -31.04 4.78
CA VAL A 856 7.32 -31.79 4.13
C VAL A 856 7.63 -33.27 4.28
N VAL A 857 6.74 -34.00 4.95
CA VAL A 857 6.88 -35.42 5.27
C VAL A 857 5.76 -36.28 4.68
N GLY A 858 4.82 -35.72 3.96
CA GLY A 858 3.70 -36.39 3.33
C GLY A 858 2.94 -35.52 2.34
N ASP A 859 1.86 -36.07 1.80
CA ASP A 859 0.95 -35.29 0.91
C ASP A 859 0.09 -34.33 1.73
N TRP A 860 0.15 -33.07 1.38
CA TRP A 860 -0.66 -31.99 2.01
C TRP A 860 -2.06 -31.86 1.43
N HIS A 861 -2.38 -32.55 0.33
CA HIS A 861 -3.72 -32.50 -0.26
C HIS A 861 -4.71 -33.28 0.60
N LEU A 862 -5.93 -32.77 0.64
CA LEU A 862 -7.08 -33.42 1.23
C LEU A 862 -8.13 -33.70 0.14
N PRO A 863 -9.02 -34.70 0.30
CA PRO A 863 -10.04 -35.01 -0.70
C PRO A 863 -10.84 -33.79 -1.13
N SER A 864 -11.11 -33.65 -2.42
CA SER A 864 -11.75 -32.46 -3.02
C SER A 864 -13.23 -32.31 -2.61
N GLY A 865 -13.95 -33.40 -2.39
CA GLY A 865 -15.39 -33.48 -2.07
C GLY A 865 -15.79 -33.01 -0.67
N ARG A 866 -14.85 -32.48 0.15
CA ARG A 866 -15.13 -32.04 1.50
C ARG A 866 -16.06 -30.82 1.54
N SER A 867 -16.92 -30.80 2.55
CA SER A 867 -17.84 -29.66 2.79
C SER A 867 -17.09 -28.35 3.08
N LYS A 868 -17.76 -27.21 2.95
CA LYS A 868 -17.21 -25.91 3.30
C LYS A 868 -16.80 -25.83 4.77
N ALA A 869 -17.58 -26.45 5.67
CA ALA A 869 -17.28 -26.46 7.11
C ALA A 869 -15.97 -27.22 7.41
N GLU A 870 -15.81 -28.40 6.81
CA GLU A 870 -14.56 -29.18 6.96
C GLU A 870 -13.34 -28.47 6.38
N LYS A 871 -13.48 -27.78 5.23
CA LYS A 871 -12.40 -26.97 4.64
C LYS A 871 -12.01 -25.79 5.52
N ILE A 872 -12.96 -25.19 6.26
CA ILE A 872 -12.68 -24.10 7.21
C ILE A 872 -11.91 -24.63 8.42
N GLN A 873 -12.27 -25.79 8.95
CA GLN A 873 -11.61 -26.38 10.12
C GLN A 873 -10.22 -26.92 9.80
N GLN A 874 -10.03 -27.49 8.62
CA GLN A 874 -8.75 -27.98 8.16
C GLN A 874 -8.67 -27.89 6.64
N TYR A 875 -7.93 -26.94 6.12
CA TYR A 875 -7.88 -26.67 4.69
C TYR A 875 -6.93 -27.61 3.93
N PHE A 876 -5.82 -27.97 4.55
CA PHE A 876 -4.81 -28.90 4.03
C PHE A 876 -4.43 -29.92 5.11
N ASN A 877 -3.77 -31.01 4.72
CA ASN A 877 -3.31 -32.02 5.67
C ASN A 877 -2.15 -31.47 6.49
N ILE A 878 -2.41 -31.12 7.75
CA ILE A 878 -1.41 -30.58 8.68
C ILE A 878 -0.34 -31.60 9.07
N ALA A 879 -0.65 -32.92 9.04
CA ALA A 879 0.30 -33.99 9.34
C ALA A 879 1.39 -34.16 8.26
N ALA A 880 1.20 -33.55 7.07
CA ALA A 880 2.21 -33.51 6.03
C ALA A 880 3.40 -32.58 6.35
N PHE A 881 3.32 -31.83 7.46
CA PHE A 881 4.33 -30.86 7.86
C PHE A 881 4.86 -31.21 9.26
N ALA A 882 6.14 -31.51 9.34
CA ALA A 882 6.83 -31.75 10.60
C ALA A 882 7.82 -30.62 10.89
N GLN A 883 8.00 -30.26 12.17
CA GLN A 883 9.04 -29.30 12.55
C GLN A 883 10.41 -29.75 12.03
N ASN A 884 11.18 -28.86 11.45
CA ASN A 884 12.56 -29.13 11.06
C ASN A 884 13.41 -29.42 12.32
N PRO A 885 14.35 -30.38 12.27
CA PRO A 885 15.24 -30.64 13.38
C PRO A 885 16.05 -29.39 13.80
N PRO A 886 16.39 -29.25 15.08
CA PRO A 886 17.26 -28.17 15.54
C PRO A 886 18.57 -28.10 14.73
N GLY A 887 18.98 -26.88 14.37
CA GLY A 887 20.17 -26.60 13.56
C GLY A 887 20.01 -26.88 12.06
N THR A 888 18.78 -27.12 11.58
CA THR A 888 18.54 -27.37 10.16
C THR A 888 17.49 -26.39 9.58
N PHE A 889 17.55 -26.16 8.29
CA PHE A 889 16.48 -25.50 7.54
C PHE A 889 15.46 -26.54 7.06
N GLY A 890 14.18 -26.21 7.15
CA GLY A 890 13.14 -27.09 6.62
C GLY A 890 13.09 -27.09 5.09
N ASN A 891 12.65 -28.21 4.52
CA ASN A 891 12.59 -28.42 3.07
C ASN A 891 11.29 -27.90 2.41
N ALA A 892 10.31 -27.43 3.19
CA ALA A 892 9.11 -26.82 2.62
C ALA A 892 9.48 -25.58 1.78
N GLY A 893 9.01 -25.53 0.55
CA GLY A 893 9.20 -24.36 -0.30
C GLY A 893 8.40 -23.15 0.19
N ARG A 894 8.82 -21.95 -0.19
CA ARG A 894 8.02 -20.74 0.01
C ARG A 894 6.78 -20.81 -0.88
N ASN A 895 5.62 -20.37 -0.39
CA ASN A 895 4.38 -20.27 -1.16
C ASN A 895 3.94 -21.54 -1.90
N ILE A 896 4.17 -22.72 -1.30
CA ILE A 896 3.81 -24.01 -1.92
C ILE A 896 2.31 -24.30 -1.85
N LEU A 897 1.56 -23.66 -0.96
CA LEU A 897 0.13 -23.85 -0.83
C LEU A 897 -0.63 -22.65 -1.42
N ARG A 898 -1.89 -22.89 -1.82
CA ARG A 898 -2.82 -21.85 -2.28
C ARG A 898 -4.09 -21.88 -1.46
N GLY A 899 -4.62 -20.69 -1.21
CA GLY A 899 -5.88 -20.51 -0.50
C GLY A 899 -7.12 -20.82 -1.34
N PRO A 900 -8.32 -20.45 -0.88
CA PRO A 900 -9.57 -20.64 -1.60
C PRO A 900 -9.71 -19.74 -2.83
N PHE A 901 -10.40 -20.23 -3.85
CA PHE A 901 -10.84 -19.43 -5.01
C PHE A 901 -11.78 -18.33 -4.56
N ARG A 902 -11.71 -17.15 -5.21
CA ARG A 902 -12.49 -15.96 -4.87
C ARG A 902 -13.25 -15.44 -6.07
N TYR A 903 -14.51 -15.02 -5.84
CA TYR A 903 -15.28 -14.29 -6.83
C TYR A 903 -16.18 -13.25 -6.17
N ASN A 904 -16.43 -12.17 -6.90
CA ASN A 904 -17.26 -11.08 -6.42
C ASN A 904 -18.10 -10.50 -7.56
N PHE A 905 -19.34 -10.11 -7.25
CA PHE A 905 -20.25 -9.44 -8.17
C PHE A 905 -20.78 -8.18 -7.50
N ASP A 906 -20.38 -7.02 -8.01
CA ASP A 906 -20.89 -5.72 -7.62
C ASP A 906 -21.84 -5.24 -8.71
N ILE A 907 -23.08 -4.90 -8.36
CA ILE A 907 -24.14 -4.51 -9.28
C ILE A 907 -24.72 -3.18 -8.83
N GLY A 908 -24.94 -2.29 -9.79
CA GLY A 908 -25.69 -1.06 -9.61
C GLY A 908 -26.96 -1.03 -10.46
N ALA A 909 -28.03 -0.52 -9.89
CA ALA A 909 -29.25 -0.17 -10.60
C ALA A 909 -29.47 1.34 -10.47
N ILE A 910 -29.52 2.02 -11.61
CA ILE A 910 -29.63 3.46 -11.70
C ILE A 910 -30.95 3.82 -12.35
N LYS A 911 -31.68 4.77 -11.78
CA LYS A 911 -32.90 5.35 -12.34
C LYS A 911 -32.69 6.84 -12.60
N ASN A 912 -32.79 7.21 -13.86
CA ASN A 912 -32.70 8.61 -14.30
C ASN A 912 -34.13 9.21 -14.48
N PHE A 913 -34.38 10.32 -13.81
CA PHE A 913 -35.58 11.15 -13.95
C PHE A 913 -35.20 12.43 -14.66
N ALA A 914 -35.69 12.63 -15.88
CA ALA A 914 -35.52 13.91 -16.57
C ALA A 914 -36.43 14.96 -15.90
N VAL A 915 -35.86 16.07 -15.46
CA VAL A 915 -36.56 17.20 -14.83
C VAL A 915 -36.92 18.25 -15.90
N ARG A 916 -35.91 18.66 -16.67
CA ARG A 916 -36.01 19.53 -17.83
C ARG A 916 -34.82 19.27 -18.73
N GLU A 917 -34.77 19.91 -19.90
CA GLU A 917 -33.63 19.78 -20.79
C GLU A 917 -32.29 20.13 -20.06
N GLY A 918 -31.31 19.25 -20.15
CA GLY A 918 -30.02 19.36 -19.46
C GLY A 918 -30.05 19.06 -17.95
N HIS A 919 -31.22 18.86 -17.32
CA HIS A 919 -31.34 18.62 -15.88
C HIS A 919 -31.94 17.23 -15.57
N ARG A 920 -31.26 16.46 -14.74
CA ARG A 920 -31.74 15.11 -14.34
C ARG A 920 -31.49 14.86 -12.85
N ILE A 921 -32.40 14.12 -12.25
CA ILE A 921 -32.21 13.48 -10.94
C ILE A 921 -31.91 12.01 -11.19
N GLN A 922 -30.88 11.49 -10.57
CA GLN A 922 -30.45 10.10 -10.65
C GLN A 922 -30.54 9.47 -9.27
N PHE A 923 -31.37 8.42 -9.14
CA PHE A 923 -31.37 7.54 -7.99
C PHE A 923 -30.51 6.32 -8.28
N ARG A 924 -29.68 5.90 -7.32
CA ARG A 924 -28.76 4.77 -7.45
C ARG A 924 -28.93 3.80 -6.29
N SER A 925 -28.95 2.51 -6.58
CA SER A 925 -28.83 1.41 -5.62
C SER A 925 -27.64 0.56 -6.01
N GLU A 926 -26.63 0.49 -5.17
CA GLU A 926 -25.40 -0.24 -5.43
C GLU A 926 -25.25 -1.37 -4.43
N PHE A 927 -24.97 -2.57 -4.92
CA PHE A 927 -24.86 -3.81 -4.16
C PHE A 927 -23.45 -4.36 -4.36
N PHE A 928 -22.62 -4.24 -3.34
CA PHE A 928 -21.28 -4.84 -3.32
C PHE A 928 -21.39 -6.26 -2.78
N ASN A 929 -20.78 -7.23 -3.47
CA ASN A 929 -20.95 -8.66 -3.21
C ASN A 929 -22.44 -9.05 -3.15
N ILE A 930 -23.18 -8.78 -4.22
CA ILE A 930 -24.65 -9.00 -4.27
C ILE A 930 -25.05 -10.45 -3.92
N LEU A 931 -24.22 -11.44 -4.29
CA LEU A 931 -24.43 -12.85 -3.99
C LEU A 931 -24.18 -13.20 -2.52
N ASN A 932 -23.69 -12.27 -1.73
CA ASN A 932 -23.26 -12.48 -0.33
C ASN A 932 -22.32 -13.69 -0.19
N HIS A 933 -21.42 -13.86 -1.17
CA HIS A 933 -20.45 -14.94 -1.17
C HIS A 933 -19.37 -14.69 -0.12
N ALA A 934 -19.10 -15.68 0.74
CA ALA A 934 -18.01 -15.60 1.69
C ALA A 934 -16.67 -15.93 1.01
N ASN A 935 -15.95 -14.90 0.56
CA ASN A 935 -14.59 -15.01 0.03
C ASN A 935 -13.62 -15.30 1.18
N LEU A 936 -13.35 -16.60 1.42
CA LEU A 936 -12.53 -17.04 2.53
C LEU A 936 -11.07 -16.57 2.41
N SER A 937 -10.44 -16.24 3.54
CA SER A 937 -9.03 -15.91 3.63
C SER A 937 -8.14 -17.14 3.44
N ASN A 938 -6.82 -16.94 3.24
CA ASN A 938 -5.88 -18.05 3.31
C ASN A 938 -5.92 -18.68 4.71
N PRO A 939 -5.72 -20.01 4.83
CA PRO A 939 -5.64 -20.68 6.11
C PRO A 939 -4.40 -20.25 6.91
N ASN A 940 -4.40 -20.48 8.21
CA ASN A 940 -3.24 -20.23 9.06
C ASN A 940 -2.11 -21.19 8.69
N GLY A 941 -0.98 -20.67 8.25
CA GLY A 941 0.22 -21.41 7.82
C GLY A 941 1.26 -21.63 8.91
N ASN A 942 1.05 -21.16 10.15
CA ASN A 942 2.03 -21.30 11.23
C ASN A 942 1.86 -22.63 11.96
N ALA A 943 2.81 -23.54 11.80
CA ALA A 943 2.79 -24.89 12.36
C ALA A 943 2.89 -24.93 13.91
N ALA A 944 3.32 -23.85 14.55
CA ALA A 944 3.30 -23.73 16.01
C ALA A 944 1.96 -23.19 16.57
N ASN A 945 1.05 -22.73 15.71
CA ASN A 945 -0.21 -22.13 16.13
C ASN A 945 -1.32 -23.18 16.28
N VAL A 946 -2.15 -23.07 17.32
CA VAL A 946 -3.29 -23.97 17.57
C VAL A 946 -4.33 -23.97 16.44
N ASN A 947 -4.35 -22.94 15.61
CA ASN A 947 -5.23 -22.80 14.45
C ASN A 947 -4.54 -23.21 13.12
N PHE A 948 -3.42 -23.94 13.17
CA PHE A 948 -2.72 -24.40 11.98
C PHE A 948 -3.64 -25.13 11.01
N GLY A 949 -3.66 -24.73 9.76
CA GLY A 949 -4.53 -25.29 8.71
C GLY A 949 -5.97 -24.77 8.69
N ARG A 950 -6.40 -23.95 9.67
CA ARG A 950 -7.77 -23.41 9.78
C ARG A 950 -7.92 -22.08 9.04
N ILE A 951 -9.10 -21.83 8.48
CA ILE A 951 -9.48 -20.53 7.91
C ILE A 951 -10.20 -19.73 9.00
N LEU A 952 -9.71 -18.54 9.29
CA LEU A 952 -10.18 -17.71 10.39
C LEU A 952 -10.90 -16.43 9.94
N GLY A 953 -10.97 -16.17 8.64
CA GLY A 953 -11.54 -14.93 8.11
C GLY A 953 -12.18 -15.07 6.74
N ALA A 954 -13.00 -14.11 6.40
CA ALA A 954 -13.60 -13.93 5.08
C ALA A 954 -13.63 -12.45 4.71
N GLY A 955 -13.63 -12.17 3.40
CA GLY A 955 -13.83 -10.84 2.86
C GLY A 955 -15.19 -10.23 3.24
N ASN A 956 -15.44 -9.01 2.78
CA ASN A 956 -16.65 -8.27 3.12
C ASN A 956 -17.93 -9.02 2.69
N PRO A 957 -18.98 -9.02 3.53
CA PRO A 957 -20.29 -9.52 3.16
C PRO A 957 -20.96 -8.58 2.15
N ARG A 958 -22.19 -8.87 1.75
CA ARG A 958 -22.97 -7.94 0.93
C ARG A 958 -23.17 -6.61 1.67
N VAL A 959 -22.82 -5.53 0.96
CA VAL A 959 -22.99 -4.15 1.42
C VAL A 959 -23.88 -3.43 0.42
N ILE A 960 -24.82 -2.61 0.90
CA ILE A 960 -25.72 -1.82 0.05
C ILE A 960 -25.45 -0.33 0.28
N GLN A 961 -25.35 0.41 -0.82
CA GLN A 961 -25.20 1.87 -0.86
C GLN A 961 -26.36 2.45 -1.69
N LEU A 962 -26.97 3.48 -1.16
CA LEU A 962 -27.99 4.26 -1.88
C LEU A 962 -27.45 5.64 -2.17
N ALA A 963 -27.85 6.21 -3.31
CA ALA A 963 -27.45 7.56 -3.65
C ALA A 963 -28.51 8.33 -4.43
N LEU A 964 -28.45 9.64 -4.27
CA LEU A 964 -29.20 10.60 -5.07
C LEU A 964 -28.21 11.62 -5.66
N LYS A 965 -28.34 11.83 -6.99
CA LYS A 965 -27.53 12.84 -7.69
C LYS A 965 -28.45 13.76 -8.49
N TYR A 966 -28.14 15.05 -8.47
CA TYR A 966 -28.73 16.03 -9.38
C TYR A 966 -27.63 16.51 -10.32
N GLN A 967 -27.95 16.52 -11.61
CA GLN A 967 -27.01 16.92 -12.67
C GLN A 967 -27.67 17.97 -13.56
N PHE A 968 -26.88 18.98 -13.93
CA PHE A 968 -27.36 20.09 -14.78
C PHE A 968 -26.23 20.61 -15.68
#